data_f981bd8bcd839542a21e7cb18787ee21
#
_entry.id   f981bd8bcd839542a21e7cb18787ee21
#
_cell.length_a   1.000
_cell.length_b   1.000
_cell.length_c   1.000
_cell.angle_alpha   90.00
_cell.angle_beta   90.00
_cell.angle_gamma   90.00
#
_symmetry.space_group_name_H-M   'P 1'
#
loop_
_entity.id
_entity.type
_entity.pdbx_description
1 polymer ?
#
loop_
_entity_poly.entity_id
_entity_poly.type
_entity_poly.pdbx_seq_one_letter_code
_entity_poly.pdbx_strand_id
1 'polypeptide(L)'
;LQVDIGDTATAAAIETALLEAVPAERRALLASFLEALFRLYRDLNFVYMEINPLVVVGDRITPLDMAAKIDETAAFLCGPKWGDIDFPAPFGRAEFPEEAYIKKLDASTGASLKLTILNHAGRVWTMVAGGGASVVYADTISDYGFGAELANYGEYSGAPSEMQTFEYARTILGLMTRVRDPRGKVLIIGGGIANFTDVAMTFTGIISALKQFADELRDGNISIWVRRAGPNYQEGLRKMREVGTAIGVPIHVFGPETHITAVVPMALGIVDVSSVLEFDQVYPFFRLFDSVPDPVSAVVSKESAATNGGEGGLERQQSSGGLTVPPPPAAAAALAKHSVQTFDATSRAIVYGLQQRAVQGMLDFDYMCGRKQPSVACMVFAFSGNHYVKFYWGTEETLVPVYTSTEEAVRRHPDASVFVNFASFRSVYETTMEALAHSATLKTVAIIAEGVPESQTRAIIKAADARGVGLIGPATVGGIKPGCMRIGNTGGMLDNIVMSKLYRPGCVAYVSKSGGMSNELNNMIARNSDGVHEGVAIGGDRYPGTRFIDHLLRYQDNPAVKMMVLLGEVGGIDEYDVCTALKSGRLTKPLVAWCIGTCASIFPFEVQFGHAGACARGQGEGAADKNVALAAAGAVVPKNFDDMPAKIRDVYEGLLASGQVAPLLEPPVPKVPMDFTWAKRLGLVRKPANFVSSISDDRGDELRYAGMPISEVFEADVGVGGVLSLLWFGRRLPTYATKFIEMILMVTADHGPAVSGAHNTIVAARAGE
;
A
#
# COMPACT_ATOMS: atom_id res chain seq x y z
N LEU A 1 17.30 -24.90 -20.99
CA LEU A 1 17.10 -23.70 -21.82
C LEU A 1 16.44 -22.61 -21.01
N GLN A 2 17.08 -21.47 -20.87
CA GLN A 2 16.49 -20.28 -20.25
C GLN A 2 16.01 -19.36 -21.37
N VAL A 3 14.78 -18.88 -21.28
CA VAL A 3 14.17 -17.94 -22.22
C VAL A 3 13.74 -16.71 -21.47
N ASP A 4 14.21 -15.54 -21.92
CA ASP A 4 13.86 -14.27 -21.27
C ASP A 4 12.40 -13.90 -21.51
N ILE A 5 11.82 -13.15 -20.56
CA ILE A 5 10.43 -12.68 -20.69
C ILE A 5 10.27 -11.82 -21.95
N GLY A 6 9.26 -12.12 -22.77
CA GLY A 6 9.01 -11.47 -24.05
C GLY A 6 9.67 -12.19 -25.25
N ASP A 7 10.68 -13.03 -25.04
CA ASP A 7 11.33 -13.76 -26.12
C ASP A 7 10.60 -15.08 -26.45
N THR A 8 10.92 -15.68 -27.58
CA THR A 8 10.32 -16.95 -28.04
C THR A 8 11.37 -18.06 -28.02
N ALA A 9 10.98 -19.25 -27.57
CA ALA A 9 11.80 -20.44 -27.75
C ALA A 9 11.49 -21.04 -29.13
N THR A 10 12.45 -20.99 -30.04
CA THR A 10 12.30 -21.62 -31.36
C THR A 10 12.59 -23.10 -31.31
N ALA A 11 12.01 -23.90 -32.21
CA ALA A 11 12.27 -25.33 -32.30
C ALA A 11 13.76 -25.65 -32.44
N ALA A 12 14.50 -24.86 -33.23
CA ALA A 12 15.95 -25.03 -33.40
C ALA A 12 16.75 -24.79 -32.09
N ALA A 13 16.39 -23.77 -31.33
CA ALA A 13 17.03 -23.51 -30.03
C ALA A 13 16.71 -24.59 -28.99
N ILE A 14 15.47 -25.09 -28.99
CA ILE A 14 15.03 -26.20 -28.14
C ILE A 14 15.77 -27.49 -28.48
N GLU A 15 15.84 -27.81 -29.79
CA GLU A 15 16.57 -29.02 -30.26
C GLU A 15 17.99 -29.02 -29.79
N THR A 16 18.71 -27.90 -30.03
CA THR A 16 20.13 -27.77 -29.65
C THR A 16 20.35 -27.84 -28.14
N ALA A 17 19.50 -27.17 -27.34
CA ALA A 17 19.75 -27.02 -25.91
C ALA A 17 19.20 -28.17 -25.05
N LEU A 18 18.15 -28.88 -25.49
CA LEU A 18 17.45 -29.84 -24.65
C LEU A 18 17.42 -31.27 -25.21
N LEU A 19 17.56 -31.46 -26.53
CA LEU A 19 17.30 -32.74 -27.16
C LEU A 19 18.54 -33.46 -27.67
N GLU A 20 19.76 -33.09 -27.23
CA GLU A 20 21.01 -33.71 -27.66
C GLU A 20 21.04 -35.22 -27.35
N ALA A 21 20.53 -35.63 -26.18
CA ALA A 21 20.47 -37.05 -25.75
C ALA A 21 19.30 -37.82 -26.40
N VAL A 22 18.42 -37.18 -27.17
CA VAL A 22 17.29 -37.83 -27.83
C VAL A 22 17.72 -38.36 -29.20
N PRO A 23 17.26 -39.58 -29.63
CA PRO A 23 17.47 -40.10 -30.97
C PRO A 23 17.11 -39.11 -32.06
N ALA A 24 17.97 -38.97 -33.09
CA ALA A 24 17.88 -37.91 -34.10
C ALA A 24 16.51 -37.90 -34.84
N GLU A 25 15.94 -39.05 -35.09
CA GLU A 25 14.65 -39.23 -35.76
C GLU A 25 13.46 -38.67 -34.97
N ARG A 26 13.63 -38.42 -33.65
CA ARG A 26 12.56 -37.87 -32.77
C ARG A 26 12.73 -36.42 -32.42
N ARG A 27 13.92 -35.85 -32.67
CA ARG A 27 14.24 -34.46 -32.22
C ARG A 27 13.34 -33.42 -32.81
N ALA A 28 13.11 -33.45 -34.13
CA ALA A 28 12.25 -32.46 -34.80
C ALA A 28 10.80 -32.49 -34.31
N LEU A 29 10.25 -33.67 -34.09
CA LEU A 29 8.91 -33.83 -33.54
C LEU A 29 8.80 -33.27 -32.12
N LEU A 30 9.75 -33.60 -31.25
CA LEU A 30 9.77 -33.11 -29.88
C LEU A 30 10.05 -31.61 -29.81
N ALA A 31 10.94 -31.08 -30.67
CA ALA A 31 11.23 -29.65 -30.72
C ALA A 31 9.97 -28.82 -31.09
N SER A 32 9.22 -29.27 -32.10
CA SER A 32 7.97 -28.64 -32.51
C SER A 32 6.89 -28.73 -31.42
N PHE A 33 6.78 -29.85 -30.73
CA PHE A 33 5.87 -30.01 -29.59
C PHE A 33 6.24 -29.06 -28.45
N LEU A 34 7.50 -29.01 -28.06
CA LEU A 34 7.95 -28.14 -26.97
C LEU A 34 7.81 -26.64 -27.31
N GLU A 35 8.03 -26.25 -28.58
CA GLU A 35 7.76 -24.89 -29.02
C GLU A 35 6.26 -24.54 -28.91
N ALA A 36 5.38 -25.45 -29.32
CA ALA A 36 3.94 -25.25 -29.20
C ALA A 36 3.48 -25.22 -27.72
N LEU A 37 4.04 -26.12 -26.89
CA LEU A 37 3.80 -26.16 -25.46
C LEU A 37 4.25 -24.87 -24.77
N PHE A 38 5.42 -24.33 -25.14
CA PHE A 38 5.93 -23.06 -24.60
C PHE A 38 5.01 -21.89 -24.98
N ARG A 39 4.49 -21.85 -26.21
CA ARG A 39 3.49 -20.84 -26.59
C ARG A 39 2.21 -20.96 -25.78
N LEU A 40 1.69 -22.19 -25.63
CA LEU A 40 0.53 -22.46 -24.78
C LEU A 40 0.76 -22.03 -23.33
N TYR A 41 1.90 -22.37 -22.77
CA TYR A 41 2.32 -21.98 -21.40
C TYR A 41 2.22 -20.47 -21.20
N ARG A 42 2.74 -19.68 -22.15
CA ARG A 42 2.71 -18.22 -22.10
C ARG A 42 1.29 -17.65 -22.33
N ASP A 43 0.61 -18.14 -23.34
CA ASP A 43 -0.71 -17.62 -23.77
C ASP A 43 -1.81 -17.85 -22.73
N LEU A 44 -1.64 -18.86 -21.88
CA LEU A 44 -2.56 -19.21 -20.82
C LEU A 44 -2.05 -18.83 -19.43
N ASN A 45 -0.94 -18.10 -19.33
CA ASN A 45 -0.33 -17.64 -18.07
C ASN A 45 -0.10 -18.77 -17.05
N PHE A 46 0.48 -19.89 -17.50
CA PHE A 46 1.01 -20.89 -16.58
C PHE A 46 2.22 -20.33 -15.83
N VAL A 47 2.35 -20.67 -14.56
CA VAL A 47 3.51 -20.36 -13.69
C VAL A 47 4.33 -21.58 -13.37
N TYR A 48 3.77 -22.76 -13.58
CA TYR A 48 4.44 -24.05 -13.47
C TYR A 48 3.77 -25.06 -14.37
N MET A 49 4.55 -25.95 -14.98
CA MET A 49 4.04 -27.09 -15.73
C MET A 49 5.07 -28.20 -15.73
N GLU A 50 4.66 -29.39 -15.32
CA GLU A 50 5.43 -30.62 -15.36
C GLU A 50 4.62 -31.69 -16.06
N ILE A 51 5.26 -32.40 -16.99
CA ILE A 51 4.67 -33.55 -17.67
C ILE A 51 5.58 -34.75 -17.39
N ASN A 52 5.09 -35.69 -16.61
CA ASN A 52 5.90 -36.85 -16.17
C ASN A 52 5.02 -38.08 -15.96
N PRO A 53 5.07 -39.08 -16.90
CA PRO A 53 5.92 -39.11 -18.09
C PRO A 53 5.29 -38.52 -19.35
N LEU A 54 6.14 -38.15 -20.29
CA LEU A 54 5.80 -37.86 -21.66
C LEU A 54 6.15 -39.06 -22.54
N VAL A 55 5.20 -39.66 -23.27
CA VAL A 55 5.39 -40.85 -24.07
C VAL A 55 5.31 -40.53 -25.56
N VAL A 56 6.28 -41.05 -26.32
CA VAL A 56 6.32 -40.89 -27.79
C VAL A 56 6.24 -42.25 -28.45
N VAL A 57 5.16 -42.44 -29.26
CA VAL A 57 4.94 -43.66 -30.02
C VAL A 57 4.75 -43.29 -31.49
N GLY A 58 5.72 -43.63 -32.33
CA GLY A 58 5.76 -43.17 -33.71
C GLY A 58 5.80 -41.63 -33.75
N ASP A 59 4.85 -41.02 -34.48
CA ASP A 59 4.71 -39.57 -34.61
C ASP A 59 3.73 -38.97 -33.58
N ARG A 60 3.25 -39.79 -32.63
CA ARG A 60 2.29 -39.35 -31.61
C ARG A 60 2.98 -39.10 -30.27
N ILE A 61 2.76 -37.92 -29.72
CA ILE A 61 3.18 -37.52 -28.36
C ILE A 61 1.95 -37.56 -27.45
N THR A 62 2.09 -38.23 -26.30
CA THR A 62 1.00 -38.38 -25.34
C THR A 62 1.52 -38.02 -23.94
N PRO A 63 1.06 -36.91 -23.35
CA PRO A 63 1.21 -36.66 -21.92
C PRO A 63 0.39 -37.68 -21.13
N LEU A 64 0.98 -38.38 -20.19
CA LEU A 64 0.25 -39.34 -19.35
C LEU A 64 -0.18 -38.76 -18.04
N ASP A 65 0.63 -37.90 -17.47
CA ASP A 65 0.35 -37.15 -16.26
C ASP A 65 0.87 -35.73 -16.37
N MET A 66 0.15 -34.77 -15.81
CA MET A 66 0.53 -33.36 -15.85
C MET A 66 0.18 -32.65 -14.54
N ALA A 67 1.19 -32.04 -13.92
CA ALA A 67 1.00 -31.09 -12.83
C ALA A 67 1.20 -29.67 -13.37
N ALA A 68 0.24 -28.79 -13.10
CA ALA A 68 0.28 -27.42 -13.61
C ALA A 68 -0.26 -26.42 -12.60
N LYS A 69 0.29 -25.20 -12.62
CA LYS A 69 -0.21 -24.05 -11.87
C LYS A 69 -0.42 -22.89 -12.84
N ILE A 70 -1.55 -22.22 -12.72
CA ILE A 70 -1.95 -21.07 -13.54
C ILE A 70 -1.94 -19.82 -12.64
N ASP A 71 -1.60 -18.69 -13.21
CA ASP A 71 -1.69 -17.39 -12.53
C ASP A 71 -3.16 -16.93 -12.48
N GLU A 72 -3.82 -17.10 -11.34
CA GLU A 72 -5.22 -16.70 -11.14
C GLU A 72 -5.42 -15.17 -11.35
N THR A 73 -4.40 -14.36 -11.12
CA THR A 73 -4.49 -12.90 -11.35
C THR A 73 -4.65 -12.55 -12.83
N ALA A 74 -4.31 -13.48 -13.73
CA ALA A 74 -4.52 -13.34 -15.17
C ALA A 74 -5.93 -13.74 -15.64
N ALA A 75 -6.87 -14.05 -14.74
CA ALA A 75 -8.23 -14.50 -15.11
C ALA A 75 -8.96 -13.51 -16.04
N PHE A 76 -8.77 -12.19 -15.85
CA PHE A 76 -9.38 -11.18 -16.71
C PHE A 76 -8.82 -11.19 -18.15
N LEU A 77 -7.60 -11.69 -18.36
CA LEU A 77 -6.95 -11.83 -19.68
C LEU A 77 -7.30 -13.17 -20.35
N CYS A 78 -7.30 -14.23 -19.57
CA CYS A 78 -7.33 -15.61 -20.06
C CYS A 78 -8.66 -16.33 -19.80
N GLY A 79 -9.59 -15.78 -19.02
CA GLY A 79 -10.86 -16.40 -18.69
C GLY A 79 -11.61 -16.97 -19.91
N PRO A 80 -11.75 -16.25 -21.04
CA PRO A 80 -12.38 -16.80 -22.26
C PRO A 80 -11.64 -17.98 -22.87
N LYS A 81 -10.31 -18.09 -22.65
CA LYS A 81 -9.48 -19.19 -23.15
C LYS A 81 -9.47 -20.37 -22.19
N TRP A 82 -9.53 -20.10 -20.88
CA TRP A 82 -9.55 -21.13 -19.85
C TRP A 82 -10.89 -21.89 -19.80
N GLY A 83 -12.00 -21.21 -20.16
CA GLY A 83 -13.35 -21.72 -19.93
C GLY A 83 -13.71 -21.68 -18.45
N ASP A 84 -14.66 -22.52 -18.06
CA ASP A 84 -15.05 -22.72 -16.66
C ASP A 84 -13.98 -23.57 -15.94
N ILE A 85 -13.04 -22.89 -15.27
CA ILE A 85 -12.04 -23.53 -14.40
C ILE A 85 -12.45 -23.32 -12.95
N ASP A 86 -12.58 -24.41 -12.22
CA ASP A 86 -12.67 -24.42 -10.78
C ASP A 86 -11.25 -24.55 -10.20
N PHE A 87 -10.83 -23.57 -9.40
CA PHE A 87 -9.51 -23.60 -8.74
C PHE A 87 -9.64 -24.39 -7.43
N PRO A 88 -9.11 -25.62 -7.36
CA PRO A 88 -9.25 -26.45 -6.18
C PRO A 88 -8.48 -25.84 -4.99
N ALA A 89 -8.96 -26.16 -3.77
CA ALA A 89 -8.22 -25.86 -2.55
C ALA A 89 -6.84 -26.54 -2.56
N PRO A 90 -5.84 -26.00 -1.82
CA PRO A 90 -4.52 -26.62 -1.68
C PRO A 90 -4.62 -28.09 -1.26
N PHE A 91 -3.73 -28.92 -1.79
CA PHE A 91 -3.71 -30.36 -1.51
C PHE A 91 -3.64 -30.64 0.01
N GLY A 92 -4.45 -31.57 0.47
CA GLY A 92 -4.51 -31.99 1.88
C GLY A 92 -5.48 -31.19 2.76
N ARG A 93 -6.22 -30.23 2.19
CA ARG A 93 -7.21 -29.41 2.92
C ARG A 93 -8.51 -29.29 2.16
N ALA A 94 -9.63 -29.50 2.85
CA ALA A 94 -10.94 -29.16 2.34
C ALA A 94 -11.22 -27.67 2.60
N GLU A 95 -11.73 -26.95 1.62
CA GLU A 95 -12.19 -25.57 1.77
C GLU A 95 -13.48 -25.53 2.59
N PHE A 96 -13.55 -24.65 3.56
CA PHE A 96 -14.79 -24.44 4.31
C PHE A 96 -15.76 -23.57 3.49
N PRO A 97 -17.08 -23.79 3.62
CA PRO A 97 -18.08 -22.97 2.91
C PRO A 97 -17.93 -21.47 3.19
N GLU A 98 -17.49 -21.11 4.40
CA GLU A 98 -17.26 -19.73 4.83
C GLU A 98 -16.04 -19.11 4.13
N GLU A 99 -14.99 -19.88 3.88
CA GLU A 99 -13.83 -19.44 3.11
C GLU A 99 -14.22 -19.17 1.66
N ALA A 100 -14.95 -20.09 1.05
CA ALA A 100 -15.49 -19.94 -0.30
C ALA A 100 -16.41 -18.70 -0.41
N TYR A 101 -17.24 -18.46 0.62
CA TYR A 101 -18.09 -17.26 0.68
C TYR A 101 -17.27 -15.97 0.71
N ILE A 102 -16.26 -15.90 1.57
CA ILE A 102 -15.38 -14.72 1.66
C ILE A 102 -14.59 -14.53 0.37
N LYS A 103 -14.08 -15.60 -0.24
CA LYS A 103 -13.40 -15.54 -1.55
C LYS A 103 -14.31 -14.97 -2.64
N LYS A 104 -15.59 -15.36 -2.66
CA LYS A 104 -16.57 -14.79 -3.59
C LYS A 104 -16.86 -13.31 -3.32
N LEU A 105 -16.90 -12.91 -2.06
CA LEU A 105 -17.08 -11.52 -1.66
C LEU A 105 -15.87 -10.67 -2.08
N ASP A 106 -14.65 -11.19 -1.89
CA ASP A 106 -13.39 -10.59 -2.33
C ASP A 106 -13.38 -10.33 -3.85
N ALA A 107 -13.69 -11.33 -4.64
CA ALA A 107 -13.71 -11.24 -6.11
C ALA A 107 -14.71 -10.22 -6.68
N SER A 108 -15.75 -9.86 -5.93
CA SER A 108 -16.79 -8.91 -6.36
C SER A 108 -16.41 -7.45 -6.19
N THR A 109 -15.26 -7.13 -5.58
CA THR A 109 -14.93 -5.79 -5.10
C THR A 109 -13.46 -5.43 -5.33
N GLY A 110 -13.11 -4.17 -5.09
CA GLY A 110 -11.72 -3.71 -5.11
C GLY A 110 -11.04 -3.77 -3.73
N ALA A 111 -11.73 -4.26 -2.69
CA ALA A 111 -11.15 -4.50 -1.38
C ALA A 111 -10.55 -5.92 -1.32
N SER A 112 -9.60 -6.15 -0.42
CA SER A 112 -9.04 -7.47 -0.17
C SER A 112 -9.62 -8.04 1.12
N LEU A 113 -10.31 -9.19 1.00
CA LEU A 113 -10.93 -9.92 2.11
C LEU A 113 -10.45 -11.36 2.06
N LYS A 114 -9.75 -11.82 3.10
CA LYS A 114 -9.22 -13.19 3.16
C LYS A 114 -9.57 -13.84 4.48
N LEU A 115 -9.93 -15.09 4.42
CA LEU A 115 -10.20 -15.93 5.58
C LEU A 115 -9.61 -17.31 5.33
N THR A 116 -8.81 -17.78 6.28
CA THR A 116 -8.30 -19.14 6.34
C THR A 116 -8.60 -19.69 7.74
N ILE A 117 -9.38 -20.75 7.80
CA ILE A 117 -9.72 -21.42 9.08
C ILE A 117 -8.59 -22.39 9.40
N LEU A 118 -7.89 -22.17 10.50
CA LEU A 118 -6.76 -22.96 10.97
C LEU A 118 -7.22 -24.03 11.95
N ASN A 119 -8.06 -23.63 12.91
CA ASN A 119 -8.65 -24.51 13.92
C ASN A 119 -10.06 -24.01 14.28
N HIS A 120 -11.10 -24.64 13.74
CA HIS A 120 -12.47 -24.23 13.98
C HIS A 120 -12.92 -24.31 15.46
N ALA A 121 -12.23 -25.09 16.29
CA ALA A 121 -12.42 -25.18 17.73
C ALA A 121 -11.51 -24.23 18.53
N GLY A 122 -10.65 -23.49 17.83
CA GLY A 122 -9.68 -22.59 18.46
C GLY A 122 -10.34 -21.50 19.30
N ARG A 123 -9.61 -21.05 20.32
CA ARG A 123 -10.09 -20.05 21.29
C ARG A 123 -9.77 -18.63 20.85
N VAL A 124 -8.70 -18.42 20.10
CA VAL A 124 -8.22 -17.08 19.69
C VAL A 124 -8.61 -16.81 18.23
N TRP A 125 -9.52 -15.86 18.03
CA TRP A 125 -10.01 -15.44 16.74
C TRP A 125 -9.48 -14.08 16.37
N THR A 126 -9.23 -13.85 15.09
CA THR A 126 -8.65 -12.60 14.60
C THR A 126 -9.46 -11.99 13.47
N MET A 127 -9.57 -10.67 13.50
CA MET A 127 -10.06 -9.81 12.41
C MET A 127 -9.07 -8.67 12.26
N VAL A 128 -8.12 -8.81 11.35
CA VAL A 128 -7.00 -7.87 11.26
C VAL A 128 -7.03 -7.10 9.96
N ALA A 129 -6.81 -5.79 10.03
CA ALA A 129 -6.76 -4.94 8.87
C ALA A 129 -5.33 -4.83 8.33
N GLY A 130 -5.13 -5.39 7.12
CA GLY A 130 -3.88 -5.38 6.37
C GLY A 130 -3.07 -6.67 6.51
N GLY A 131 -2.58 -7.20 5.37
CA GLY A 131 -1.92 -8.49 5.28
C GLY A 131 -0.71 -8.63 6.18
N GLY A 132 0.23 -7.70 6.14
CA GLY A 132 1.40 -7.73 6.99
C GLY A 132 1.06 -7.66 8.49
N ALA A 133 0.05 -6.88 8.86
CA ALA A 133 -0.42 -6.82 10.24
C ALA A 133 -1.02 -8.16 10.67
N SER A 134 -1.85 -8.79 9.82
CA SER A 134 -2.46 -10.10 10.10
C SER A 134 -1.40 -11.17 10.38
N VAL A 135 -0.32 -11.17 9.62
CA VAL A 135 0.83 -12.06 9.83
C VAL A 135 1.48 -11.80 11.18
N VAL A 136 1.75 -10.53 11.51
CA VAL A 136 2.38 -10.14 12.78
C VAL A 136 1.52 -10.55 13.99
N TYR A 137 0.21 -10.39 13.91
CA TYR A 137 -0.68 -10.87 14.98
C TYR A 137 -0.64 -12.39 15.14
N ALA A 138 -0.64 -13.14 14.03
CA ALA A 138 -0.53 -14.60 14.06
C ALA A 138 0.85 -15.05 14.61
N ASP A 139 1.94 -14.40 14.21
CA ASP A 139 3.27 -14.62 14.75
C ASP A 139 3.29 -14.40 16.27
N THR A 140 2.78 -13.26 16.73
CA THR A 140 2.78 -12.90 18.15
C THR A 140 1.96 -13.89 18.99
N ILE A 141 0.77 -14.30 18.51
CA ILE A 141 -0.05 -15.32 19.19
C ILE A 141 0.74 -16.63 19.32
N SER A 142 1.46 -17.00 18.27
CA SER A 142 2.28 -18.21 18.23
C SER A 142 3.53 -18.12 19.11
N ASP A 143 4.19 -16.96 19.16
CA ASP A 143 5.38 -16.70 19.97
C ASP A 143 5.06 -16.79 21.49
N TYR A 144 3.83 -16.42 21.87
CA TYR A 144 3.34 -16.62 23.25
C TYR A 144 2.86 -18.04 23.54
N GLY A 145 3.00 -18.99 22.59
CA GLY A 145 2.68 -20.42 22.78
C GLY A 145 1.20 -20.77 22.50
N PHE A 146 0.41 -19.88 21.95
CA PHE A 146 -1.02 -20.09 21.64
C PHE A 146 -1.30 -20.42 20.17
N GLY A 147 -0.29 -20.79 19.40
CA GLY A 147 -0.46 -21.13 17.98
C GLY A 147 -1.48 -22.26 17.74
N ALA A 148 -1.54 -23.28 18.62
CA ALA A 148 -2.55 -24.34 18.53
C ALA A 148 -3.98 -23.87 18.83
N GLU A 149 -4.15 -22.75 19.55
CA GLU A 149 -5.44 -22.13 19.86
C GLU A 149 -5.87 -21.06 18.85
N LEU A 150 -5.00 -20.70 17.90
CA LEU A 150 -5.32 -19.76 16.83
C LEU A 150 -6.35 -20.38 15.88
N ALA A 151 -7.53 -19.78 15.82
CA ALA A 151 -8.67 -20.32 15.10
C ALA A 151 -8.64 -19.99 13.60
N ASN A 152 -8.18 -18.81 13.24
CA ASN A 152 -8.16 -18.35 11.87
C ASN A 152 -7.01 -17.41 11.59
N TYR A 153 -6.60 -17.35 10.33
CA TYR A 153 -5.96 -16.21 9.73
C TYR A 153 -7.05 -15.39 9.03
N GLY A 154 -7.14 -14.10 9.32
CA GLY A 154 -8.17 -13.25 8.76
C GLY A 154 -7.65 -11.86 8.44
N GLU A 155 -7.95 -11.38 7.24
CA GLU A 155 -7.51 -10.08 6.73
C GLU A 155 -8.65 -9.34 6.05
N TYR A 156 -8.74 -8.03 6.29
CA TYR A 156 -9.49 -7.10 5.47
C TYR A 156 -8.65 -5.86 5.17
N SER A 157 -8.61 -5.44 3.91
CA SER A 157 -7.81 -4.29 3.48
C SER A 157 -8.39 -3.61 2.24
N GLY A 158 -7.76 -2.56 1.71
CA GLY A 158 -8.20 -1.91 0.49
C GLY A 158 -9.46 -1.06 0.62
N ALA A 159 -9.79 -0.56 1.81
CA ALA A 159 -10.98 0.25 2.11
C ALA A 159 -12.31 -0.47 1.80
N PRO A 160 -12.61 -1.62 2.43
CA PRO A 160 -13.87 -2.31 2.27
C PRO A 160 -15.05 -1.43 2.72
N SER A 161 -16.20 -1.62 2.08
CA SER A 161 -17.43 -0.93 2.45
C SER A 161 -18.00 -1.43 3.79
N GLU A 162 -18.94 -0.69 4.35
CA GLU A 162 -19.67 -1.09 5.55
C GLU A 162 -20.32 -2.48 5.40
N MET A 163 -20.97 -2.74 4.27
CA MET A 163 -21.61 -4.05 4.01
C MET A 163 -20.57 -5.19 3.95
N GLN A 164 -19.42 -4.96 3.34
CA GLN A 164 -18.36 -5.97 3.26
C GLN A 164 -17.78 -6.29 4.62
N THR A 165 -17.50 -5.27 5.45
CA THR A 165 -17.02 -5.49 6.81
C THR A 165 -18.08 -6.13 7.70
N PHE A 166 -19.35 -5.85 7.47
CA PHE A 166 -20.46 -6.52 8.14
C PHE A 166 -20.51 -8.02 7.80
N GLU A 167 -20.51 -8.38 6.51
CA GLU A 167 -20.55 -9.77 6.06
C GLU A 167 -19.32 -10.57 6.50
N TYR A 168 -18.15 -9.94 6.46
CA TYR A 168 -16.90 -10.53 6.93
C TYR A 168 -16.96 -10.81 8.45
N ALA A 169 -17.36 -9.82 9.23
CA ALA A 169 -17.52 -9.96 10.68
C ALA A 169 -18.59 -10.99 11.05
N ARG A 170 -19.74 -10.96 10.38
CA ARG A 170 -20.84 -11.92 10.58
C ARG A 170 -20.37 -13.35 10.33
N THR A 171 -19.56 -13.57 9.31
CA THR A 171 -19.02 -14.90 9.00
C THR A 171 -18.09 -15.40 10.11
N ILE A 172 -17.16 -14.56 10.58
CA ILE A 172 -16.21 -14.91 11.64
C ILE A 172 -16.95 -15.13 12.97
N LEU A 173 -17.88 -14.26 13.34
CA LEU A 173 -18.67 -14.38 14.56
C LEU A 173 -19.54 -15.65 14.54
N GLY A 174 -20.15 -15.97 13.39
CA GLY A 174 -20.91 -17.20 13.20
C GLY A 174 -20.08 -18.47 13.38
N LEU A 175 -18.82 -18.47 12.90
CA LEU A 175 -17.88 -19.58 13.14
C LEU A 175 -17.45 -19.65 14.62
N MET A 176 -17.08 -18.52 15.20
CA MET A 176 -16.57 -18.41 16.57
C MET A 176 -17.57 -18.88 17.61
N THR A 177 -18.86 -18.59 17.42
CA THR A 177 -19.94 -18.89 18.38
C THR A 177 -20.48 -20.31 18.28
N ARG A 178 -20.18 -21.07 17.20
CA ARG A 178 -20.66 -22.47 17.03
C ARG A 178 -20.16 -23.45 18.08
N VAL A 179 -18.91 -23.25 18.51
CA VAL A 179 -18.28 -24.15 19.50
C VAL A 179 -17.98 -23.33 20.74
N ARG A 180 -18.45 -23.75 21.90
CA ARG A 180 -18.16 -23.10 23.19
C ARG A 180 -16.86 -23.64 23.77
N ASP A 181 -16.06 -22.76 24.37
CA ASP A 181 -14.90 -23.11 25.21
C ASP A 181 -15.21 -22.67 26.64
N PRO A 182 -15.10 -23.56 27.65
CA PRO A 182 -15.40 -23.21 29.03
C PRO A 182 -14.49 -22.12 29.62
N ARG A 183 -13.31 -21.88 29.02
CA ARG A 183 -12.39 -20.78 29.39
C ARG A 183 -12.80 -19.44 28.78
N GLY A 184 -13.84 -19.42 27.97
CA GLY A 184 -14.17 -18.28 27.12
C GLY A 184 -13.31 -18.20 25.87
N LYS A 185 -13.66 -17.32 24.91
CA LYS A 185 -12.92 -17.07 23.70
C LYS A 185 -12.52 -15.61 23.59
N VAL A 186 -11.53 -15.36 22.76
CA VAL A 186 -10.95 -14.04 22.54
C VAL A 186 -11.10 -13.67 21.08
N LEU A 187 -11.64 -12.47 20.80
CA LEU A 187 -11.63 -11.87 19.48
C LEU A 187 -10.67 -10.68 19.45
N ILE A 188 -9.64 -10.74 18.62
CA ILE A 188 -8.70 -9.66 18.40
C ILE A 188 -9.06 -8.93 17.10
N ILE A 189 -9.51 -7.69 17.22
CA ILE A 189 -9.77 -6.80 16.09
C ILE A 189 -8.57 -5.88 15.93
N GLY A 190 -7.62 -6.32 15.14
CA GLY A 190 -6.32 -5.69 15.00
C GLY A 190 -6.13 -4.90 13.72
N GLY A 191 -4.95 -4.35 13.59
CA GLY A 191 -4.47 -3.74 12.36
C GLY A 191 -3.42 -2.68 12.59
N GLY A 192 -2.63 -2.44 11.56
CA GLY A 192 -1.66 -1.36 11.55
C GLY A 192 -2.31 0.01 11.43
N ILE A 193 -1.47 1.05 11.40
CA ILE A 193 -1.88 2.42 11.12
C ILE A 193 -2.26 2.51 9.64
N ALA A 194 -3.56 2.65 9.35
CA ALA A 194 -4.06 2.66 7.99
C ALA A 194 -3.59 3.89 7.21
N ASN A 195 -3.28 3.70 5.92
CA ASN A 195 -2.90 4.79 5.03
C ASN A 195 -4.12 5.61 4.57
N PHE A 196 -5.21 4.95 4.20
CA PHE A 196 -6.39 5.59 3.58
C PHE A 196 -7.73 4.98 3.97
N THR A 197 -7.75 3.80 4.60
CA THR A 197 -8.98 3.13 5.02
C THR A 197 -9.64 3.89 6.17
N ASP A 198 -10.90 4.27 6.01
CA ASP A 198 -11.68 4.93 7.06
C ASP A 198 -12.04 3.92 8.15
N VAL A 199 -11.45 4.09 9.33
CA VAL A 199 -11.62 3.17 10.46
C VAL A 199 -13.04 3.24 11.02
N ALA A 200 -13.62 4.43 11.11
CA ALA A 200 -15.00 4.59 11.63
C ALA A 200 -16.03 3.90 10.73
N MET A 201 -15.85 4.00 9.41
CA MET A 201 -16.72 3.34 8.44
C MET A 201 -16.60 1.82 8.49
N THR A 202 -15.38 1.29 8.54
CA THR A 202 -15.16 -0.17 8.65
C THR A 202 -15.72 -0.72 9.96
N PHE A 203 -15.59 0.03 11.05
CA PHE A 203 -16.15 -0.38 12.34
C PHE A 203 -17.68 -0.33 12.38
N THR A 204 -18.35 0.53 11.60
CA THR A 204 -19.81 0.55 11.52
C THR A 204 -20.37 -0.83 11.11
N GLY A 205 -19.78 -1.46 10.09
CA GLY A 205 -20.18 -2.81 9.68
C GLY A 205 -19.89 -3.87 10.75
N ILE A 206 -18.68 -3.83 11.35
CA ILE A 206 -18.31 -4.75 12.44
C ILE A 206 -19.26 -4.58 13.64
N ILE A 207 -19.57 -3.36 14.05
CA ILE A 207 -20.50 -3.04 15.15
C ILE A 207 -21.90 -3.61 14.87
N SER A 208 -22.37 -3.52 13.64
CA SER A 208 -23.66 -4.08 13.24
C SER A 208 -23.68 -5.60 13.39
N ALA A 209 -22.59 -6.29 13.05
CA ALA A 209 -22.45 -7.72 13.27
C ALA A 209 -22.35 -8.08 14.77
N LEU A 210 -21.58 -7.33 15.58
CA LEU A 210 -21.49 -7.54 17.02
C LEU A 210 -22.85 -7.42 17.72
N LYS A 211 -23.68 -6.46 17.30
CA LYS A 211 -25.06 -6.32 17.82
C LYS A 211 -25.93 -7.52 17.47
N GLN A 212 -25.76 -8.09 16.27
CA GLN A 212 -26.51 -9.27 15.84
C GLN A 212 -26.18 -10.52 16.68
N PHE A 213 -24.93 -10.65 17.12
CA PHE A 213 -24.44 -11.80 17.91
C PHE A 213 -24.31 -11.50 19.40
N ALA A 214 -24.98 -10.46 19.91
CA ALA A 214 -24.80 -9.98 21.29
C ALA A 214 -25.07 -11.07 22.35
N ASP A 215 -26.09 -11.88 22.15
CA ASP A 215 -26.47 -12.95 23.11
C ASP A 215 -25.44 -14.10 23.08
N GLU A 216 -25.07 -14.55 21.91
CA GLU A 216 -24.06 -15.60 21.73
C GLU A 216 -22.68 -15.19 22.25
N LEU A 217 -22.31 -13.91 22.09
CA LEU A 217 -21.05 -13.37 22.61
C LEU A 217 -21.02 -13.38 24.14
N ARG A 218 -22.11 -12.97 24.79
CA ARG A 218 -22.25 -13.03 26.25
C ARG A 218 -22.23 -14.47 26.76
N ASP A 219 -23.07 -15.33 26.16
CA ASP A 219 -23.20 -16.72 26.53
C ASP A 219 -21.92 -17.52 26.33
N GLY A 220 -21.11 -17.13 25.37
CA GLY A 220 -19.79 -17.71 25.05
C GLY A 220 -18.67 -17.20 25.93
N ASN A 221 -18.92 -16.25 26.86
CA ASN A 221 -17.89 -15.55 27.65
C ASN A 221 -16.76 -15.01 26.75
N ILE A 222 -17.14 -14.25 25.72
CA ILE A 222 -16.20 -13.75 24.70
C ILE A 222 -15.74 -12.36 25.11
N SER A 223 -14.42 -12.13 25.10
CA SER A 223 -13.81 -10.81 25.24
C SER A 223 -13.27 -10.30 23.89
N ILE A 224 -13.39 -9.01 23.65
CA ILE A 224 -12.99 -8.37 22.38
C ILE A 224 -11.88 -7.36 22.66
N TRP A 225 -10.81 -7.45 21.90
CA TRP A 225 -9.63 -6.62 22.06
C TRP A 225 -9.33 -5.88 20.77
N VAL A 226 -9.38 -4.56 20.81
CA VAL A 226 -9.32 -3.70 19.62
C VAL A 226 -8.06 -2.85 19.67
N ARG A 227 -7.23 -2.91 18.63
CA ARG A 227 -6.14 -1.96 18.42
C ARG A 227 -6.17 -1.49 16.97
N ARG A 228 -6.43 -0.20 16.76
CA ARG A 228 -6.54 0.36 15.41
C ARG A 228 -6.12 1.82 15.37
N ALA A 229 -5.54 2.22 14.22
CA ALA A 229 -5.23 3.60 13.89
C ALA A 229 -5.43 3.87 12.39
N GLY A 230 -5.55 5.12 12.01
CA GLY A 230 -5.76 5.57 10.64
C GLY A 230 -6.87 6.61 10.54
N PRO A 231 -7.39 6.90 9.33
CA PRO A 231 -8.46 7.86 9.12
C PRO A 231 -9.66 7.64 10.05
N ASN A 232 -10.10 8.68 10.76
CA ASN A 232 -11.27 8.67 11.64
C ASN A 232 -11.22 7.59 12.76
N TYR A 233 -10.02 7.17 13.18
CA TYR A 233 -9.88 6.10 14.18
C TYR A 233 -10.48 6.47 15.53
N GLN A 234 -10.35 7.73 15.99
CA GLN A 234 -10.91 8.18 17.28
C GLN A 234 -12.41 7.94 17.35
N GLU A 235 -13.12 8.34 16.30
CA GLU A 235 -14.58 8.11 16.20
C GLU A 235 -14.92 6.61 16.12
N GLY A 236 -14.12 5.85 15.37
CA GLY A 236 -14.28 4.40 15.28
C GLY A 236 -14.08 3.70 16.63
N LEU A 237 -13.02 4.03 17.35
CA LEU A 237 -12.70 3.45 18.65
C LEU A 237 -13.77 3.83 19.70
N ARG A 238 -14.23 5.08 19.71
CA ARG A 238 -15.33 5.55 20.57
C ARG A 238 -16.59 4.71 20.35
N LYS A 239 -17.02 4.56 19.09
CA LYS A 239 -18.21 3.72 18.75
C LYS A 239 -18.04 2.27 19.16
N MET A 240 -16.85 1.71 19.01
CA MET A 240 -16.54 0.34 19.39
C MET A 240 -16.68 0.13 20.90
N ARG A 241 -16.26 1.09 21.71
CA ARG A 241 -16.45 1.05 23.17
C ARG A 241 -17.92 1.18 23.56
N GLU A 242 -18.63 2.12 22.96
CA GLU A 242 -20.06 2.33 23.23
C GLU A 242 -20.88 1.07 22.94
N VAL A 243 -20.58 0.35 21.86
CA VAL A 243 -21.29 -0.91 21.56
C VAL A 243 -21.00 -1.97 22.61
N GLY A 244 -19.77 -2.09 23.12
CA GLY A 244 -19.43 -3.02 24.20
C GLY A 244 -20.31 -2.84 25.44
N THR A 245 -20.46 -1.59 25.87
CA THR A 245 -21.36 -1.23 26.97
C THR A 245 -22.82 -1.57 26.64
N ALA A 246 -23.27 -1.26 25.41
CA ALA A 246 -24.65 -1.46 24.99
C ALA A 246 -25.05 -2.94 24.89
N ILE A 247 -24.13 -3.81 24.46
CA ILE A 247 -24.39 -5.26 24.31
C ILE A 247 -23.94 -6.09 25.51
N GLY A 248 -23.30 -5.47 26.52
CA GLY A 248 -22.81 -6.16 27.71
C GLY A 248 -21.66 -7.15 27.47
N VAL A 249 -20.80 -6.87 26.50
CA VAL A 249 -19.60 -7.66 26.16
C VAL A 249 -18.35 -6.86 26.50
N PRO A 250 -17.34 -7.44 27.18
CA PRO A 250 -16.08 -6.75 27.44
C PRO A 250 -15.36 -6.38 26.13
N ILE A 251 -15.20 -5.09 25.84
CA ILE A 251 -14.43 -4.58 24.69
C ILE A 251 -13.36 -3.61 25.17
N HIS A 252 -12.10 -4.01 25.03
CA HIS A 252 -10.93 -3.19 25.35
C HIS A 252 -10.41 -2.49 24.08
N VAL A 253 -10.14 -1.19 24.15
CA VAL A 253 -9.91 -0.36 22.98
C VAL A 253 -8.62 0.44 23.12
N PHE A 254 -7.72 0.30 22.13
CA PHE A 254 -6.39 0.93 22.08
C PHE A 254 -6.15 1.61 20.73
N GLY A 255 -5.42 2.70 20.75
CA GLY A 255 -5.03 3.49 19.58
C GLY A 255 -3.56 3.31 19.18
N PRO A 256 -3.02 4.24 18.35
CA PRO A 256 -1.64 4.17 17.85
C PRO A 256 -0.56 4.42 18.91
N GLU A 257 -0.93 4.92 20.09
CA GLU A 257 -0.05 5.07 21.26
C GLU A 257 0.41 3.73 21.81
N THR A 258 -0.38 2.69 21.60
CA THR A 258 -0.09 1.31 22.01
C THR A 258 0.59 0.56 20.86
N HIS A 259 1.64 -0.21 21.18
CA HIS A 259 2.32 -1.06 20.19
C HIS A 259 1.32 -1.99 19.50
N ILE A 260 1.51 -2.25 18.21
CA ILE A 260 0.54 -2.97 17.37
C ILE A 260 0.15 -4.33 17.96
N THR A 261 1.06 -5.04 18.58
CA THR A 261 0.87 -6.38 19.13
C THR A 261 0.58 -6.41 20.63
N ALA A 262 0.67 -5.27 21.35
CA ALA A 262 0.52 -5.23 22.80
C ALA A 262 -0.83 -5.78 23.30
N VAL A 263 -1.88 -5.71 22.47
CA VAL A 263 -3.19 -6.27 22.80
C VAL A 263 -3.18 -7.82 22.86
N VAL A 264 -2.23 -8.49 22.22
CA VAL A 264 -2.17 -9.96 22.17
C VAL A 264 -1.87 -10.55 23.56
N PRO A 265 -0.76 -10.22 24.25
CA PRO A 265 -0.50 -10.77 25.59
C PRO A 265 -1.55 -10.35 26.62
N MET A 266 -2.18 -9.18 26.49
CA MET A 266 -3.32 -8.79 27.33
C MET A 266 -4.54 -9.68 27.08
N ALA A 267 -4.90 -9.89 25.82
CA ALA A 267 -6.01 -10.74 25.41
C ALA A 267 -5.84 -12.21 25.82
N LEU A 268 -4.58 -12.67 25.85
CA LEU A 268 -4.23 -14.03 26.29
C LEU A 268 -4.11 -14.17 27.82
N GLY A 269 -4.26 -13.07 28.59
CA GLY A 269 -4.15 -13.05 30.02
C GLY A 269 -2.74 -13.18 30.58
N ILE A 270 -1.72 -12.90 29.76
CA ILE A 270 -0.30 -12.93 30.14
C ILE A 270 0.12 -11.61 30.80
N VAL A 271 -0.41 -10.50 30.29
CA VAL A 271 -0.14 -9.14 30.79
C VAL A 271 -1.44 -8.54 31.29
N ASP A 272 -1.38 -7.91 32.47
CA ASP A 272 -2.55 -7.23 33.04
C ASP A 272 -2.88 -5.97 32.23
N VAL A 273 -4.15 -5.85 31.83
CA VAL A 273 -4.65 -4.69 31.10
C VAL A 273 -4.44 -3.37 31.85
N SER A 274 -4.45 -3.39 33.17
CA SER A 274 -4.20 -2.21 34.00
C SER A 274 -2.80 -1.63 33.86
N SER A 275 -1.87 -2.39 33.28
CA SER A 275 -0.50 -1.93 33.01
C SER A 275 -0.38 -1.01 31.77
N VAL A 276 -1.42 -0.95 30.94
CA VAL A 276 -1.46 -0.15 29.69
C VAL A 276 -2.66 0.78 29.72
N LEU A 277 -2.46 2.05 29.37
CA LEU A 277 -3.54 3.03 29.29
C LEU A 277 -4.44 2.72 28.08
N GLU A 278 -5.73 2.52 28.32
CA GLU A 278 -6.71 2.44 27.25
C GLU A 278 -6.96 3.82 26.61
N PHE A 279 -7.52 3.82 25.39
CA PHE A 279 -7.75 5.01 24.58
C PHE A 279 -8.39 6.18 25.33
N ASP A 280 -9.41 5.95 26.15
CA ASP A 280 -10.08 7.02 26.93
C ASP A 280 -9.22 7.60 28.05
N GLN A 281 -8.26 6.83 28.54
CA GLN A 281 -7.32 7.30 29.56
C GLN A 281 -6.23 8.19 28.96
N VAL A 282 -5.91 7.98 27.68
CA VAL A 282 -4.97 8.79 26.92
C VAL A 282 -5.63 10.06 26.38
N TYR A 283 -6.90 9.96 25.96
CA TYR A 283 -7.69 11.05 25.40
C TYR A 283 -8.99 11.28 26.16
N PRO A 284 -8.94 11.73 27.42
CA PRO A 284 -10.14 11.88 28.25
C PRO A 284 -11.14 12.91 27.76
N PHE A 285 -10.72 13.86 26.93
CA PHE A 285 -11.58 14.87 26.32
C PHE A 285 -11.22 15.14 24.87
N PHE A 286 -12.20 15.05 23.98
CA PHE A 286 -12.13 15.45 22.61
C PHE A 286 -11.98 17.00 22.56
N ARG A 287 -10.77 17.52 22.70
CA ARG A 287 -10.46 18.91 22.34
C ARG A 287 -9.80 18.92 20.96
N LEU A 288 -10.57 19.47 20.03
CA LEU A 288 -10.06 19.97 18.76
C LEU A 288 -8.84 20.89 19.03
N PHE A 289 -7.65 20.44 18.65
CA PHE A 289 -6.48 21.24 18.33
C PHE A 289 -6.13 22.43 19.24
N ASP A 290 -5.86 22.16 20.52
CA ASP A 290 -5.00 23.07 21.29
C ASP A 290 -3.97 22.24 22.05
N SER A 291 -2.71 22.42 21.67
CA SER A 291 -1.47 21.97 22.34
C SER A 291 -1.59 20.64 23.12
N VAL A 292 -1.32 19.55 22.43
CA VAL A 292 -1.13 18.23 23.07
C VAL A 292 0.20 18.27 23.85
N PRO A 293 0.20 18.10 25.18
CA PRO A 293 1.44 17.84 25.89
C PRO A 293 1.99 16.48 25.44
N ASP A 294 3.29 16.38 25.27
CA ASP A 294 4.00 15.20 24.83
C ASP A 294 3.69 14.00 25.74
N PRO A 295 2.98 12.94 25.28
CA PRO A 295 2.60 11.80 26.13
C PRO A 295 3.81 10.94 26.54
N VAL A 296 5.00 11.20 26.00
CA VAL A 296 6.24 10.46 26.26
C VAL A 296 6.73 10.64 27.69
N SER A 297 6.43 11.77 28.33
CA SER A 297 6.90 12.03 29.70
C SER A 297 6.15 11.29 30.81
N ALA A 298 4.95 10.76 30.51
CA ALA A 298 4.15 10.05 31.51
C ALA A 298 4.44 8.53 31.59
N VAL A 299 4.99 7.93 30.52
CA VAL A 299 5.28 6.49 30.44
C VAL A 299 6.66 6.18 31.04
N VAL A 300 7.62 7.08 30.92
CA VAL A 300 9.01 6.86 31.40
C VAL A 300 9.13 6.82 32.93
N SER A 301 8.16 7.37 33.66
CA SER A 301 8.23 7.42 35.12
C SER A 301 7.72 6.17 35.86
N LYS A 302 7.20 5.16 35.19
CA LYS A 302 6.72 3.91 35.81
C LYS A 302 7.56 2.65 35.52
N GLU A 303 8.48 2.69 34.55
CA GLU A 303 9.33 1.52 34.22
C GLU A 303 10.56 1.33 35.12
N SER A 304 10.81 2.22 36.08
CA SER A 304 12.00 2.14 36.94
C SER A 304 11.82 1.33 38.26
N ALA A 305 10.71 0.61 38.43
CA ALA A 305 10.41 -0.06 39.69
C ALA A 305 10.11 -1.56 39.59
N ALA A 306 10.59 -2.29 38.60
CA ALA A 306 10.43 -3.75 38.60
C ALA A 306 11.62 -4.47 37.94
N THR A 307 12.76 -4.49 38.64
CA THR A 307 13.79 -5.49 38.39
C THR A 307 14.12 -6.15 39.73
N ASN A 308 13.63 -7.36 39.90
CA ASN A 308 14.38 -8.43 40.60
C ASN A 308 13.58 -9.74 40.59
N GLY A 309 14.26 -10.77 40.10
CA GLY A 309 14.13 -12.15 40.62
C GLY A 309 13.43 -13.18 39.72
N GLY A 310 14.20 -14.14 39.23
CA GLY A 310 13.68 -15.45 38.89
C GLY A 310 14.33 -16.11 37.65
N GLU A 311 15.53 -16.60 37.81
CA GLU A 311 16.14 -17.57 36.87
C GLU A 311 15.39 -18.92 36.96
N GLY A 312 14.97 -19.44 35.81
CA GLY A 312 14.46 -20.80 35.66
C GLY A 312 14.80 -21.30 34.28
N GLY A 313 15.99 -21.93 34.14
CA GLY A 313 16.45 -22.49 32.88
C GLY A 313 15.66 -23.75 32.51
N LEU A 314 15.28 -23.83 31.25
CA LEU A 314 14.92 -25.07 30.58
C LEU A 314 15.89 -25.29 29.41
N GLU A 315 16.83 -26.20 29.65
CA GLU A 315 17.72 -26.73 28.61
C GLU A 315 16.90 -27.45 27.54
N ARG A 316 16.97 -26.97 26.33
CA ARG A 316 16.57 -27.71 25.13
C ARG A 316 17.77 -28.38 24.55
N GLN A 317 17.74 -29.70 24.49
CA GLN A 317 18.70 -30.55 23.77
C GLN A 317 18.75 -30.13 22.30
N GLN A 318 19.94 -29.71 21.87
CA GLN A 318 20.26 -29.52 20.46
C GLN A 318 20.50 -30.88 19.83
N SER A 319 19.65 -31.29 18.89
CA SER A 319 19.98 -32.32 17.94
C SER A 319 20.77 -31.66 16.77
N SER A 320 22.07 -31.89 16.74
CA SER A 320 22.96 -31.48 15.66
C SER A 320 22.73 -32.34 14.43
N GLY A 321 21.82 -31.94 13.56
CA GLY A 321 21.78 -32.35 12.17
C GLY A 321 22.29 -31.21 11.31
N GLY A 322 23.54 -31.27 10.89
CA GLY A 322 24.14 -30.30 10.00
C GLY A 322 23.47 -30.31 8.64
N LEU A 323 22.55 -29.37 8.45
CA LEU A 323 22.00 -29.01 7.12
C LEU A 323 23.00 -28.09 6.43
N THR A 324 23.80 -28.67 5.52
CA THR A 324 24.56 -27.88 4.53
C THR A 324 23.57 -27.23 3.58
N VAL A 325 23.37 -25.91 3.75
CA VAL A 325 22.69 -25.08 2.78
C VAL A 325 23.47 -25.13 1.48
N PRO A 326 22.91 -25.57 0.34
CA PRO A 326 23.60 -25.48 -0.94
C PRO A 326 23.95 -24.03 -1.24
N PRO A 327 25.15 -23.73 -1.75
CA PRO A 327 25.49 -22.37 -2.13
C PRO A 327 24.53 -21.91 -3.25
N PRO A 328 24.04 -20.68 -3.21
CA PRO A 328 23.23 -20.16 -4.30
C PRO A 328 24.04 -20.20 -5.60
N PRO A 329 23.39 -20.47 -6.75
CA PRO A 329 24.08 -20.47 -8.03
C PRO A 329 24.75 -19.11 -8.25
N ALA A 330 25.93 -19.13 -8.88
CA ALA A 330 26.85 -18.02 -9.09
C ALA A 330 26.18 -16.67 -9.47
N ALA A 331 25.76 -15.92 -8.48
CA ALA A 331 25.13 -14.60 -8.62
C ALA A 331 26.04 -13.45 -8.15
N ALA A 332 27.35 -13.70 -7.98
CA ALA A 332 28.29 -12.67 -7.51
C ALA A 332 28.47 -11.48 -8.46
N ALA A 333 27.99 -11.56 -9.71
CA ALA A 333 28.11 -10.49 -10.71
C ALA A 333 26.84 -9.63 -10.90
N ALA A 334 25.72 -9.96 -10.28
CA ALA A 334 24.42 -9.32 -10.54
C ALA A 334 23.88 -8.46 -9.37
N LEU A 335 24.69 -8.17 -8.36
CA LEU A 335 24.26 -7.50 -7.10
C LEU A 335 24.00 -6.00 -7.22
N ALA A 336 24.06 -5.38 -8.36
CA ALA A 336 23.67 -3.98 -8.55
C ALA A 336 23.10 -3.81 -9.95
N LYS A 337 21.84 -4.20 -10.14
CA LYS A 337 21.17 -3.96 -11.43
C LYS A 337 20.68 -2.53 -11.59
N HIS A 338 20.48 -1.78 -10.50
CA HIS A 338 19.87 -0.44 -10.61
C HIS A 338 20.50 0.56 -9.66
N SER A 339 20.97 1.68 -10.22
CA SER A 339 20.98 2.93 -9.49
C SER A 339 19.53 3.42 -9.38
N VAL A 340 18.80 2.99 -8.36
CA VAL A 340 17.45 3.49 -8.09
C VAL A 340 17.58 4.98 -7.85
N GLN A 341 17.19 5.80 -8.82
CA GLN A 341 17.10 7.23 -8.61
C GLN A 341 15.98 7.49 -7.61
N THR A 342 16.33 8.15 -6.51
CA THR A 342 15.35 8.59 -5.53
C THR A 342 14.89 9.98 -5.84
N PHE A 343 13.76 10.30 -5.31
CA PHE A 343 13.27 11.66 -5.28
C PHE A 343 13.99 12.49 -4.21
N ASP A 344 14.13 13.76 -4.46
CA ASP A 344 14.67 14.80 -3.59
C ASP A 344 13.64 15.93 -3.38
N ALA A 345 14.07 17.02 -2.72
CA ALA A 345 13.20 18.17 -2.45
C ALA A 345 12.73 18.91 -3.72
N THR A 346 13.38 18.69 -4.87
CA THR A 346 13.01 19.30 -6.15
C THR A 346 12.12 18.40 -7.01
N SER A 347 12.07 17.09 -6.70
CA SER A 347 11.31 16.12 -7.47
C SER A 347 9.82 16.42 -7.48
N ARG A 348 9.20 16.21 -8.66
CA ARG A 348 7.76 16.34 -8.87
C ARG A 348 7.17 15.07 -9.45
N ALA A 349 5.89 14.85 -9.19
CA ALA A 349 5.17 13.64 -9.58
C ALA A 349 4.01 13.93 -10.53
N ILE A 350 3.86 13.06 -11.52
CA ILE A 350 2.63 12.88 -12.30
C ILE A 350 1.83 11.76 -11.64
N VAL A 351 0.57 11.99 -11.31
CA VAL A 351 -0.31 10.99 -10.68
C VAL A 351 -1.32 10.49 -11.72
N TYR A 352 -1.22 9.21 -12.08
CA TYR A 352 -2.18 8.57 -12.97
C TYR A 352 -3.40 8.10 -12.19
N GLY A 353 -4.58 8.60 -12.58
CA GLY A 353 -5.86 8.40 -11.89
C GLY A 353 -6.32 9.66 -11.14
N LEU A 354 -7.64 9.86 -11.05
CA LEU A 354 -8.24 11.00 -10.36
C LEU A 354 -8.29 10.76 -8.84
N GLN A 355 -7.13 10.61 -8.20
CA GLN A 355 -6.96 10.22 -6.80
C GLN A 355 -6.89 11.43 -5.86
N GLN A 356 -8.01 12.17 -5.75
CA GLN A 356 -8.06 13.43 -5.00
C GLN A 356 -7.56 13.32 -3.54
N ARG A 357 -7.90 12.23 -2.82
CA ARG A 357 -7.45 12.05 -1.44
C ARG A 357 -5.94 11.83 -1.33
N ALA A 358 -5.37 11.03 -2.23
CA ALA A 358 -3.94 10.78 -2.25
C ALA A 358 -3.18 12.07 -2.60
N VAL A 359 -3.64 12.80 -3.62
CA VAL A 359 -3.05 14.07 -4.03
C VAL A 359 -3.12 15.11 -2.90
N GLN A 360 -4.30 15.31 -2.27
CA GLN A 360 -4.39 16.22 -1.12
C GLN A 360 -3.43 15.82 -0.01
N GLY A 361 -3.35 14.53 0.30
CA GLY A 361 -2.41 14.05 1.30
C GLY A 361 -0.93 14.30 0.93
N MET A 362 -0.55 14.21 -0.34
CA MET A 362 0.79 14.59 -0.80
C MET A 362 1.05 16.09 -0.61
N LEU A 363 0.08 16.94 -0.96
CA LEU A 363 0.15 18.39 -0.76
C LEU A 363 0.29 18.77 0.72
N ASP A 364 -0.49 18.14 1.59
CA ASP A 364 -0.44 18.38 3.04
C ASP A 364 0.94 18.02 3.61
N PHE A 365 1.49 16.89 3.18
CA PHE A 365 2.83 16.45 3.57
C PHE A 365 3.91 17.43 3.10
N ASP A 366 3.84 17.85 1.85
CA ASP A 366 4.77 18.81 1.26
C ASP A 366 4.75 20.15 2.03
N TYR A 367 3.56 20.62 2.39
CA TYR A 367 3.38 21.83 3.17
C TYR A 367 4.02 21.70 4.55
N MET A 368 3.81 20.59 5.25
CA MET A 368 4.45 20.32 6.54
C MET A 368 5.97 20.18 6.44
N CYS A 369 6.49 19.68 5.33
CA CYS A 369 7.92 19.61 5.05
C CYS A 369 8.52 20.98 4.66
N GLY A 370 7.71 22.04 4.57
CA GLY A 370 8.18 23.38 4.21
C GLY A 370 8.58 23.53 2.74
N ARG A 371 8.05 22.70 1.84
CA ARG A 371 8.30 22.85 0.39
C ARG A 371 7.76 24.18 -0.11
N LYS A 372 8.46 24.77 -1.09
CA LYS A 372 8.02 26.03 -1.71
C LYS A 372 6.97 25.82 -2.80
N GLN A 373 6.88 24.61 -3.35
CA GLN A 373 5.91 24.22 -4.36
C GLN A 373 5.47 22.77 -4.16
N PRO A 374 4.25 22.42 -4.58
CA PRO A 374 3.74 21.06 -4.52
C PRO A 374 4.63 20.05 -5.24
N SER A 375 4.78 18.85 -4.67
CA SER A 375 5.41 17.72 -5.35
C SER A 375 4.53 17.15 -6.47
N VAL A 376 3.21 17.34 -6.40
CA VAL A 376 2.31 16.94 -7.48
C VAL A 376 2.33 17.99 -8.58
N ALA A 377 2.79 17.60 -9.77
CA ALA A 377 2.80 18.45 -10.96
C ALA A 377 1.43 18.48 -11.65
N CYS A 378 0.84 17.30 -11.84
CA CYS A 378 -0.45 17.14 -12.49
C CYS A 378 -1.03 15.74 -12.22
N MET A 379 -2.28 15.54 -12.62
CA MET A 379 -2.91 14.22 -12.72
C MET A 379 -3.15 13.85 -14.18
N VAL A 380 -3.26 12.53 -14.46
CA VAL A 380 -3.67 11.99 -15.76
C VAL A 380 -4.96 11.22 -15.58
N PHE A 381 -5.98 11.54 -16.37
CA PHE A 381 -7.26 10.83 -16.35
C PHE A 381 -7.89 10.82 -17.75
N ALA A 382 -7.83 9.65 -18.40
CA ALA A 382 -8.23 9.50 -19.81
C ALA A 382 -9.74 9.65 -20.08
N PHE A 383 -10.58 9.59 -19.04
CA PHE A 383 -12.05 9.56 -19.17
C PHE A 383 -12.71 10.94 -19.06
N SER A 384 -11.94 12.01 -18.99
CA SER A 384 -12.44 13.38 -18.98
C SER A 384 -11.63 14.26 -19.94
N GLY A 385 -12.15 15.43 -20.30
CA GLY A 385 -11.33 16.46 -20.96
C GLY A 385 -10.28 17.05 -20.02
N ASN A 386 -9.34 17.83 -20.55
CA ASN A 386 -8.39 18.57 -19.74
C ASN A 386 -9.14 19.57 -18.84
N HIS A 387 -8.82 19.54 -17.55
CA HIS A 387 -9.45 20.41 -16.55
C HIS A 387 -8.53 20.62 -15.34
N TYR A 388 -9.00 21.34 -14.35
CA TYR A 388 -8.31 21.56 -13.10
C TYR A 388 -9.13 21.03 -11.93
N VAL A 389 -8.44 20.47 -10.94
CA VAL A 389 -9.06 20.06 -9.66
C VAL A 389 -8.53 20.96 -8.56
N LYS A 390 -9.45 21.47 -7.73
CA LYS A 390 -9.13 22.30 -6.57
C LYS A 390 -8.65 21.44 -5.41
N PHE A 391 -7.58 21.90 -4.79
CA PHE A 391 -6.99 21.35 -3.57
C PHE A 391 -6.66 22.48 -2.60
N TYR A 392 -6.15 22.12 -1.42
CA TYR A 392 -5.59 23.06 -0.48
C TYR A 392 -4.07 22.90 -0.38
N TRP A 393 -3.38 24.04 -0.28
CA TRP A 393 -1.98 24.15 0.07
C TRP A 393 -1.91 24.91 1.40
N GLY A 394 -1.80 24.17 2.51
CA GLY A 394 -1.95 24.76 3.84
C GLY A 394 -3.37 25.26 4.09
N THR A 395 -3.61 26.56 3.95
CA THR A 395 -4.93 27.20 4.10
C THR A 395 -5.43 27.87 2.82
N GLU A 396 -4.67 27.76 1.73
CA GLU A 396 -4.96 28.43 0.46
C GLU A 396 -5.44 27.42 -0.59
N GLU A 397 -6.36 27.84 -1.46
CA GLU A 397 -6.77 27.01 -2.60
C GLU A 397 -5.65 26.94 -3.62
N THR A 398 -5.39 25.75 -4.14
CA THR A 398 -4.48 25.51 -5.26
C THR A 398 -5.13 24.66 -6.33
N LEU A 399 -4.73 24.83 -7.56
CA LEU A 399 -5.25 24.09 -8.71
C LEU A 399 -4.20 23.11 -9.24
N VAL A 400 -4.58 21.85 -9.38
CA VAL A 400 -3.75 20.83 -10.00
C VAL A 400 -4.35 20.49 -11.36
N PRO A 401 -3.60 20.63 -12.46
CA PRO A 401 -4.09 20.30 -13.79
C PRO A 401 -4.30 18.79 -13.95
N VAL A 402 -5.30 18.43 -14.75
CA VAL A 402 -5.61 17.05 -15.15
C VAL A 402 -5.56 16.98 -16.67
N TYR A 403 -4.74 16.08 -17.19
CA TYR A 403 -4.60 15.84 -18.63
C TYR A 403 -5.18 14.49 -19.03
N THR A 404 -5.49 14.33 -20.31
CA THR A 404 -6.08 13.09 -20.84
C THR A 404 -5.06 12.02 -21.16
N SER A 405 -3.76 12.36 -21.28
CA SER A 405 -2.69 11.41 -21.62
C SER A 405 -1.40 11.68 -20.84
N THR A 406 -0.62 10.62 -20.66
CA THR A 406 0.72 10.69 -20.05
C THR A 406 1.67 11.52 -20.92
N GLU A 407 1.57 11.41 -22.25
CA GLU A 407 2.38 12.18 -23.19
C GLU A 407 2.19 13.69 -22.99
N GLU A 408 0.94 14.16 -22.92
CA GLU A 408 0.66 15.59 -22.69
C GLU A 408 1.16 16.03 -21.32
N ALA A 409 0.95 15.23 -20.28
CA ALA A 409 1.41 15.51 -18.93
C ALA A 409 2.93 15.69 -18.87
N VAL A 410 3.70 14.76 -19.45
CA VAL A 410 5.17 14.83 -19.50
C VAL A 410 5.66 16.03 -20.31
N ARG A 411 5.02 16.30 -21.45
CA ARG A 411 5.37 17.45 -22.30
C ARG A 411 5.17 18.79 -21.58
N ARG A 412 4.12 18.90 -20.77
CA ARG A 412 3.81 20.12 -20.02
C ARG A 412 4.58 20.25 -18.70
N HIS A 413 5.02 19.13 -18.15
CA HIS A 413 5.77 19.06 -16.87
C HIS A 413 7.07 18.28 -17.05
N PRO A 414 8.04 18.81 -17.81
CA PRO A 414 9.31 18.12 -18.06
C PRO A 414 10.20 18.02 -16.80
N ASP A 415 9.85 18.73 -15.74
CA ASP A 415 10.45 18.69 -14.41
C ASP A 415 9.90 17.56 -13.52
N ALA A 416 8.85 16.85 -13.96
CA ALA A 416 8.28 15.74 -13.21
C ALA A 416 9.05 14.44 -13.47
N SER A 417 9.77 13.96 -12.45
CA SER A 417 10.62 12.76 -12.54
C SER A 417 9.97 11.50 -11.95
N VAL A 418 8.84 11.63 -11.26
CA VAL A 418 8.15 10.53 -10.59
C VAL A 418 6.78 10.30 -11.24
N PHE A 419 6.43 9.03 -11.48
CA PHE A 419 5.12 8.64 -11.97
C PHE A 419 4.44 7.72 -10.94
N VAL A 420 3.29 8.13 -10.41
CA VAL A 420 2.53 7.35 -9.42
C VAL A 420 1.31 6.78 -10.11
N ASN A 421 1.31 5.47 -10.33
CA ASN A 421 0.29 4.78 -11.09
C ASN A 421 -0.78 4.15 -10.20
N PHE A 422 -1.98 4.75 -10.20
CA PHE A 422 -3.18 4.23 -9.53
C PHE A 422 -4.14 3.53 -10.51
N ALA A 423 -3.69 3.19 -11.71
CA ALA A 423 -4.49 2.38 -12.62
C ALA A 423 -4.86 1.04 -11.96
N SER A 424 -6.03 0.49 -12.34
CA SER A 424 -6.43 -0.83 -11.87
C SER A 424 -5.48 -1.91 -12.40
N PHE A 425 -5.45 -3.07 -11.76
CA PHE A 425 -4.64 -4.22 -12.23
C PHE A 425 -4.91 -4.62 -13.69
N ARG A 426 -6.09 -4.27 -14.22
CA ARG A 426 -6.46 -4.54 -15.62
C ARG A 426 -5.78 -3.63 -16.64
N SER A 427 -5.41 -2.41 -16.24
CA SER A 427 -4.86 -1.38 -17.15
C SER A 427 -3.47 -0.89 -16.73
N VAL A 428 -2.95 -1.35 -15.60
CA VAL A 428 -1.67 -0.89 -15.07
C VAL A 428 -0.50 -1.28 -15.96
N TYR A 429 -0.59 -2.38 -16.68
CA TYR A 429 0.46 -2.81 -17.62
C TYR A 429 0.64 -1.79 -18.73
N GLU A 430 -0.44 -1.45 -19.45
CA GLU A 430 -0.41 -0.51 -20.57
C GLU A 430 0.02 0.88 -20.10
N THR A 431 -0.56 1.38 -19.01
CA THR A 431 -0.25 2.71 -18.48
C THR A 431 1.18 2.83 -17.94
N THR A 432 1.72 1.73 -17.41
CA THR A 432 3.14 1.70 -16.99
C THR A 432 4.07 1.65 -18.19
N MET A 433 3.75 0.84 -19.22
CA MET A 433 4.56 0.77 -20.45
C MET A 433 4.55 2.11 -21.19
N GLU A 434 3.41 2.82 -21.20
CA GLU A 434 3.31 4.21 -21.70
C GLU A 434 4.24 5.14 -20.91
N ALA A 435 4.20 5.12 -19.58
CA ALA A 435 5.09 5.93 -18.75
C ALA A 435 6.58 5.62 -19.00
N LEU A 436 6.94 4.35 -19.15
CA LEU A 436 8.31 3.91 -19.43
C LEU A 436 8.81 4.38 -20.81
N ALA A 437 7.94 4.66 -21.78
CA ALA A 437 8.33 5.29 -23.04
C ALA A 437 8.90 6.69 -22.84
N HIS A 438 8.57 7.36 -21.73
CA HIS A 438 9.06 8.70 -21.35
C HIS A 438 10.22 8.67 -20.34
N SER A 439 11.03 7.61 -20.36
CA SER A 439 12.16 7.40 -19.42
C SER A 439 13.24 8.49 -19.46
N ALA A 440 13.27 9.32 -20.49
CA ALA A 440 14.13 10.52 -20.52
C ALA A 440 13.76 11.51 -19.39
N THR A 441 12.47 11.61 -19.05
CA THR A 441 11.94 12.49 -18.00
C THR A 441 11.63 11.70 -16.71
N LEU A 442 10.84 10.63 -16.84
CA LEU A 442 10.41 9.80 -15.70
C LEU A 442 11.53 8.85 -15.27
N LYS A 443 11.97 8.98 -14.04
CA LYS A 443 13.07 8.20 -13.44
C LYS A 443 12.59 7.18 -12.41
N THR A 444 11.43 7.42 -11.83
CA THR A 444 10.82 6.53 -10.83
C THR A 444 9.36 6.31 -11.18
N VAL A 445 8.93 5.06 -11.19
CA VAL A 445 7.53 4.66 -11.35
C VAL A 445 7.10 3.88 -10.10
N ALA A 446 5.97 4.27 -9.51
CA ALA A 446 5.37 3.54 -8.40
C ALA A 446 4.03 2.93 -8.85
N ILE A 447 3.88 1.61 -8.72
CA ILE A 447 2.66 0.87 -9.09
C ILE A 447 1.90 0.50 -7.83
N ILE A 448 0.76 1.15 -7.62
CA ILE A 448 -0.04 0.96 -6.40
C ILE A 448 -0.91 -0.31 -6.48
N ALA A 449 -1.36 -0.68 -7.67
CA ALA A 449 -2.26 -1.80 -7.90
C ALA A 449 -1.71 -3.12 -7.35
N GLU A 450 -2.61 -3.90 -6.77
CA GLU A 450 -2.43 -5.31 -6.37
C GLU A 450 -3.08 -6.23 -7.41
N GLY A 451 -2.58 -7.47 -7.53
CA GLY A 451 -3.15 -8.47 -8.45
C GLY A 451 -2.75 -8.27 -9.92
N VAL A 452 -1.61 -7.67 -10.18
CA VAL A 452 -1.04 -7.58 -11.53
C VAL A 452 -0.52 -8.96 -11.94
N PRO A 453 -0.87 -9.49 -13.13
CA PRO A 453 -0.38 -10.78 -13.59
C PRO A 453 1.15 -10.91 -13.56
N GLU A 454 1.65 -12.07 -13.09
CA GLU A 454 3.11 -12.30 -12.94
C GLU A 454 3.85 -12.07 -14.27
N SER A 455 3.28 -12.49 -15.39
CA SER A 455 3.84 -12.28 -16.72
C SER A 455 3.96 -10.79 -17.09
N GLN A 456 2.95 -9.99 -16.77
CA GLN A 456 2.95 -8.55 -17.01
C GLN A 456 3.91 -7.84 -16.07
N THR A 457 3.92 -8.19 -14.79
CA THR A 457 4.86 -7.62 -13.81
C THR A 457 6.30 -7.85 -14.24
N ARG A 458 6.66 -9.08 -14.65
CA ARG A 458 8.00 -9.40 -15.13
C ARG A 458 8.37 -8.66 -16.41
N ALA A 459 7.40 -8.46 -17.32
CA ALA A 459 7.61 -7.67 -18.55
C ALA A 459 7.85 -6.18 -18.25
N ILE A 460 7.09 -5.61 -17.28
CA ILE A 460 7.32 -4.25 -16.80
C ILE A 460 8.72 -4.10 -16.20
N ILE A 461 9.13 -5.05 -15.34
CA ILE A 461 10.47 -5.04 -14.71
C ILE A 461 11.55 -5.04 -15.79
N LYS A 462 11.49 -5.97 -16.76
CA LYS A 462 12.44 -6.01 -17.88
C LYS A 462 12.49 -4.68 -18.66
N ALA A 463 11.33 -4.08 -18.90
CA ALA A 463 11.22 -2.82 -19.62
C ALA A 463 11.79 -1.62 -18.84
N ALA A 464 11.56 -1.59 -17.52
CA ALA A 464 12.08 -0.57 -16.61
C ALA A 464 13.61 -0.69 -16.50
N ASP A 465 14.12 -1.92 -16.33
CA ASP A 465 15.53 -2.25 -16.28
C ASP A 465 16.27 -1.75 -17.53
N ALA A 466 15.77 -2.10 -18.70
CA ALA A 466 16.37 -1.71 -19.97
C ALA A 466 16.42 -0.17 -20.16
N ARG A 467 15.60 0.58 -19.43
CA ARG A 467 15.51 2.05 -19.52
C ARG A 467 16.14 2.77 -18.34
N GLY A 468 16.64 2.03 -17.34
CA GLY A 468 17.20 2.61 -16.11
C GLY A 468 16.18 3.38 -15.29
N VAL A 469 14.92 2.94 -15.27
CA VAL A 469 13.83 3.52 -14.47
C VAL A 469 13.64 2.70 -13.21
N GLY A 470 13.66 3.36 -12.05
CA GLY A 470 13.36 2.74 -10.76
C GLY A 470 11.87 2.37 -10.67
N LEU A 471 11.57 1.11 -10.29
CA LEU A 471 10.21 0.61 -10.20
C LEU A 471 9.90 0.21 -8.74
N ILE A 472 8.92 0.87 -8.11
CA ILE A 472 8.44 0.55 -6.75
C ILE A 472 7.07 -0.12 -6.87
N GLY A 473 6.92 -1.30 -6.28
CA GLY A 473 5.72 -2.12 -6.45
C GLY A 473 5.87 -3.22 -7.51
N PRO A 474 4.78 -3.88 -7.94
CA PRO A 474 3.34 -3.64 -7.61
C PRO A 474 2.95 -3.92 -6.15
N ALA A 475 1.66 -3.73 -5.85
CA ALA A 475 1.06 -3.96 -4.53
C ALA A 475 1.75 -3.15 -3.41
N THR A 476 1.98 -1.85 -3.64
CA THR A 476 2.66 -0.96 -2.71
C THR A 476 1.83 0.28 -2.36
N VAL A 477 2.14 0.89 -1.23
CA VAL A 477 1.70 2.25 -0.91
C VAL A 477 2.71 3.31 -1.38
N GLY A 478 3.92 2.89 -1.77
CA GLY A 478 4.99 3.74 -2.28
C GLY A 478 6.14 3.95 -1.31
N GLY A 479 6.57 5.18 -1.12
CA GLY A 479 7.68 5.55 -0.25
C GLY A 479 7.50 6.95 0.33
N ILE A 480 8.28 7.26 1.35
CA ILE A 480 8.28 8.54 2.05
C ILE A 480 9.71 8.99 2.34
N LYS A 481 9.97 10.25 2.09
CA LYS A 481 11.24 10.91 2.43
C LYS A 481 10.94 12.21 3.17
N PRO A 482 11.04 12.17 4.51
CA PRO A 482 10.86 13.35 5.36
C PRO A 482 11.66 14.55 4.88
N GLY A 483 11.03 15.72 4.85
CA GLY A 483 11.62 16.94 4.30
C GLY A 483 11.61 17.05 2.76
N CYS A 484 11.16 16.02 2.04
CA CYS A 484 11.10 15.99 0.56
C CYS A 484 9.69 15.81 0.04
N MET A 485 9.24 14.57 -0.08
CA MET A 485 7.90 14.21 -0.56
C MET A 485 7.51 12.80 -0.11
N ARG A 486 6.25 12.47 -0.26
CA ARG A 486 5.75 11.10 -0.16
C ARG A 486 5.08 10.66 -1.47
N ILE A 487 5.08 9.36 -1.71
CA ILE A 487 4.37 8.77 -2.84
C ILE A 487 2.99 8.33 -2.34
N GLY A 488 1.95 8.85 -2.96
CA GLY A 488 0.57 8.49 -2.65
C GLY A 488 0.21 8.70 -1.18
N ASN A 489 -0.29 7.65 -0.54
CA ASN A 489 -0.77 7.68 0.84
C ASN A 489 0.27 7.19 1.88
N THR A 490 1.53 6.99 1.50
CA THR A 490 2.58 6.52 2.42
C THR A 490 2.72 7.47 3.62
N GLY A 491 2.86 6.93 4.80
CA GLY A 491 2.92 7.72 6.04
C GLY A 491 1.55 7.97 6.68
N GLY A 492 0.46 7.65 5.97
CA GLY A 492 -0.90 7.78 6.49
C GLY A 492 -1.37 9.24 6.62
N MET A 493 -2.17 9.52 7.63
CA MET A 493 -2.77 10.83 7.88
C MET A 493 -1.81 11.80 8.59
N LEU A 494 -2.21 13.07 8.66
CA LEU A 494 -1.46 14.14 9.33
C LEU A 494 -1.12 13.78 10.78
N ASP A 495 -2.03 13.19 11.53
CA ASP A 495 -1.77 12.76 12.90
C ASP A 495 -0.58 11.79 12.96
N ASN A 496 -0.52 10.81 12.06
CA ASN A 496 0.62 9.89 12.00
C ASN A 496 1.90 10.57 11.51
N ILE A 497 1.79 11.53 10.57
CA ILE A 497 2.94 12.34 10.11
C ILE A 497 3.55 13.10 11.29
N VAL A 498 2.73 13.69 12.15
CA VAL A 498 3.17 14.41 13.35
C VAL A 498 3.75 13.44 14.38
N MET A 499 2.99 12.38 14.74
CA MET A 499 3.43 11.41 15.76
C MET A 499 4.73 10.69 15.40
N SER A 500 4.89 10.38 14.10
CA SER A 500 6.09 9.71 13.57
C SER A 500 7.17 10.70 13.10
N LYS A 501 7.03 12.01 13.40
CA LYS A 501 8.01 13.07 13.11
C LYS A 501 8.45 13.12 11.63
N LEU A 502 7.54 12.75 10.71
CA LEU A 502 7.83 12.61 9.29
C LEU A 502 7.94 13.96 8.54
N TYR A 503 7.67 15.06 9.20
CA TYR A 503 7.83 16.41 8.64
C TYR A 503 9.29 16.85 8.52
N ARG A 504 10.22 16.11 9.13
CA ARG A 504 11.66 16.38 9.09
C ARG A 504 12.47 15.10 8.95
N PRO A 505 13.66 15.12 8.33
CA PRO A 505 14.51 13.95 8.22
C PRO A 505 15.13 13.55 9.56
N GLY A 506 15.23 12.25 9.81
CA GLY A 506 16.08 11.61 10.80
C GLY A 506 17.28 10.91 10.14
N CYS A 507 17.92 9.98 10.86
CA CYS A 507 19.09 9.25 10.35
C CYS A 507 18.83 7.77 10.03
N VAL A 508 17.61 7.27 10.22
CA VAL A 508 17.25 5.87 10.00
C VAL A 508 16.53 5.70 8.66
N ALA A 509 17.02 4.84 7.79
CA ALA A 509 16.31 4.47 6.58
C ALA A 509 15.73 3.05 6.70
N TYR A 510 14.56 2.80 6.10
CA TYR A 510 13.98 1.47 6.12
C TYR A 510 13.49 1.00 4.74
N VAL A 511 13.43 -0.31 4.59
CA VAL A 511 12.77 -0.97 3.49
C VAL A 511 11.85 -2.07 4.03
N SER A 512 10.61 -2.09 3.55
CA SER A 512 9.58 -3.04 3.99
C SER A 512 8.90 -3.69 2.80
N LYS A 513 8.53 -4.95 2.92
CA LYS A 513 7.66 -5.59 1.92
C LYS A 513 6.23 -5.07 2.04
N SER A 514 5.74 -4.95 3.26
CA SER A 514 4.37 -4.52 3.56
C SER A 514 4.21 -3.00 3.61
N GLY A 515 3.26 -2.47 2.82
CA GLY A 515 2.88 -1.06 2.84
C GLY A 515 2.18 -0.64 4.14
N GLY A 516 1.32 -1.48 4.69
CA GLY A 516 0.63 -1.23 5.96
C GLY A 516 1.59 -1.18 7.15
N MET A 517 2.58 -2.09 7.17
CA MET A 517 3.59 -2.13 8.22
C MET A 517 4.60 -0.99 8.15
N SER A 518 4.74 -0.32 7.01
CA SER A 518 5.63 0.84 6.90
C SER A 518 5.23 1.99 7.83
N ASN A 519 3.93 2.17 8.12
CA ASN A 519 3.48 3.18 9.08
C ASN A 519 3.82 2.79 10.53
N GLU A 520 3.76 1.50 10.86
CA GLU A 520 4.21 1.02 12.17
C GLU A 520 5.72 1.19 12.31
N LEU A 521 6.51 0.92 11.26
CA LEU A 521 7.95 1.18 11.26
C LEU A 521 8.25 2.66 11.45
N ASN A 522 7.53 3.56 10.76
CA ASN A 522 7.68 5.00 10.96
C ASN A 522 7.49 5.39 12.43
N ASN A 523 6.44 4.85 13.07
CA ASN A 523 6.14 5.11 14.48
C ASN A 523 7.20 4.51 15.41
N MET A 524 7.61 3.24 15.20
CA MET A 524 8.65 2.59 15.99
C MET A 524 9.99 3.32 15.89
N ILE A 525 10.41 3.68 14.68
CA ILE A 525 11.67 4.38 14.43
C ILE A 525 11.65 5.77 15.11
N ALA A 526 10.56 6.52 14.96
CA ALA A 526 10.44 7.86 15.53
C ALA A 526 10.45 7.89 17.07
N ARG A 527 10.00 6.79 17.72
CA ARG A 527 9.98 6.64 19.17
C ARG A 527 11.29 6.12 19.75
N ASN A 528 12.12 5.47 18.95
CA ASN A 528 13.34 4.79 19.40
C ASN A 528 14.62 5.33 18.76
N SER A 529 14.52 6.44 18.01
CA SER A 529 15.65 7.11 17.36
C SER A 529 15.31 8.58 17.09
N ASP A 530 16.16 9.27 16.33
CA ASP A 530 15.89 10.66 15.87
C ASP A 530 14.85 10.70 14.73
N GLY A 531 14.41 9.58 14.20
CA GLY A 531 13.37 9.48 13.19
C GLY A 531 13.84 8.95 11.84
N VAL A 532 12.91 8.96 10.89
CA VAL A 532 13.08 8.39 9.55
C VAL A 532 13.79 9.36 8.61
N HIS A 533 14.82 8.88 7.92
CA HIS A 533 15.45 9.58 6.79
C HIS A 533 14.70 9.31 5.48
N GLU A 534 14.43 8.06 5.22
CA GLU A 534 13.68 7.59 4.06
C GLU A 534 13.12 6.21 4.31
N GLY A 535 11.91 5.95 3.82
CA GLY A 535 11.28 4.64 3.87
C GLY A 535 10.64 4.26 2.55
N VAL A 536 10.80 3.00 2.14
CA VAL A 536 10.18 2.45 0.94
C VAL A 536 9.48 1.14 1.27
N ALA A 537 8.23 1.03 0.80
CA ALA A 537 7.51 -0.22 0.75
C ALA A 537 7.65 -0.80 -0.67
N ILE A 538 8.43 -1.86 -0.84
CA ILE A 538 8.68 -2.45 -2.17
C ILE A 538 7.47 -3.18 -2.74
N GLY A 539 6.49 -3.53 -1.89
CA GLY A 539 5.24 -4.18 -2.28
C GLY A 539 5.18 -5.66 -1.95
N GLY A 540 3.95 -6.15 -1.74
CA GLY A 540 3.63 -7.53 -1.40
C GLY A 540 3.57 -8.48 -2.61
N ASP A 541 3.88 -8.00 -3.82
CA ASP A 541 3.93 -8.82 -5.01
C ASP A 541 5.04 -9.86 -4.94
N ARG A 542 4.88 -10.95 -5.71
CA ARG A 542 5.89 -11.99 -5.82
C ARG A 542 7.16 -11.51 -6.52
N TYR A 543 7.02 -10.61 -7.48
CA TYR A 543 8.11 -10.02 -8.25
C TYR A 543 8.12 -8.49 -8.04
N PRO A 544 8.76 -7.99 -6.97
CA PRO A 544 8.88 -6.55 -6.77
C PRO A 544 9.83 -5.95 -7.83
N GLY A 545 9.50 -4.76 -8.29
CA GLY A 545 10.30 -4.02 -9.28
C GLY A 545 11.71 -3.72 -8.78
N THR A 546 11.80 -3.10 -7.59
CA THR A 546 13.05 -2.95 -6.83
C THR A 546 13.02 -3.86 -5.61
N ARG A 547 14.18 -4.42 -5.25
CA ARG A 547 14.34 -5.38 -4.16
C ARG A 547 14.93 -4.73 -2.92
N PHE A 548 14.94 -5.44 -1.79
CA PHE A 548 15.54 -4.96 -0.56
C PHE A 548 16.98 -4.46 -0.76
N ILE A 549 17.77 -5.24 -1.47
CA ILE A 549 19.19 -4.96 -1.67
C ILE A 549 19.42 -3.67 -2.44
N ASP A 550 18.57 -3.34 -3.42
CA ASP A 550 18.68 -2.13 -4.24
C ASP A 550 18.56 -0.88 -3.37
N HIS A 551 17.61 -0.87 -2.42
CA HIS A 551 17.42 0.24 -1.48
C HIS A 551 18.49 0.27 -0.38
N LEU A 552 18.88 -0.88 0.19
CA LEU A 552 19.88 -0.92 1.25
C LEU A 552 21.27 -0.46 0.76
N LEU A 553 21.67 -0.80 -0.46
CA LEU A 553 22.93 -0.32 -1.04
C LEU A 553 22.89 1.20 -1.24
N ARG A 554 21.78 1.72 -1.71
CA ARG A 554 21.58 3.16 -1.83
C ARG A 554 21.62 3.89 -0.48
N TYR A 555 21.05 3.29 0.56
CA TYR A 555 21.13 3.81 1.93
C TYR A 555 22.55 3.70 2.50
N GLN A 556 23.29 2.66 2.13
CA GLN A 556 24.69 2.51 2.48
C GLN A 556 25.53 3.69 1.96
N ASP A 557 25.28 4.12 0.73
CA ASP A 557 26.04 5.21 0.08
C ASP A 557 25.61 6.61 0.57
N ASN A 558 24.45 6.74 1.21
CA ASN A 558 23.96 8.03 1.70
C ASN A 558 24.57 8.39 3.06
N PRO A 559 25.40 9.47 3.18
CA PRO A 559 26.05 9.82 4.44
C PRO A 559 25.08 10.26 5.55
N ALA A 560 23.87 10.72 5.19
CA ALA A 560 22.85 11.11 6.16
C ALA A 560 22.17 9.89 6.83
N VAL A 561 22.19 8.73 6.20
CA VAL A 561 21.70 7.48 6.79
C VAL A 561 22.79 6.89 7.68
N LYS A 562 22.47 6.61 8.95
CA LYS A 562 23.41 6.04 9.94
C LYS A 562 23.09 4.60 10.32
N MET A 563 21.83 4.21 10.24
CA MET A 563 21.39 2.84 10.42
C MET A 563 20.24 2.51 9.47
N MET A 564 20.00 1.22 9.28
CA MET A 564 18.98 0.72 8.38
C MET A 564 18.05 -0.25 9.10
N VAL A 565 16.79 -0.31 8.63
CA VAL A 565 15.80 -1.27 9.12
C VAL A 565 15.22 -2.03 7.93
N LEU A 566 15.15 -3.36 8.03
CA LEU A 566 14.53 -4.23 7.04
C LEU A 566 13.37 -4.99 7.67
N LEU A 567 12.19 -4.90 7.05
CA LEU A 567 11.06 -5.75 7.37
C LEU A 567 10.74 -6.64 6.17
N GLY A 568 11.25 -7.87 6.22
CA GLY A 568 11.00 -8.93 5.26
C GLY A 568 9.75 -9.74 5.61
N GLU A 569 9.50 -10.78 4.84
CA GLU A 569 8.29 -11.60 4.96
C GLU A 569 8.59 -13.06 4.55
N VAL A 570 7.76 -13.98 5.02
CA VAL A 570 7.72 -15.36 4.52
C VAL A 570 7.50 -15.39 3.00
N GLY A 571 8.14 -16.32 2.31
CA GLY A 571 8.08 -16.45 0.84
C GLY A 571 9.18 -15.67 0.11
N GLY A 572 9.62 -16.21 -1.04
CA GLY A 572 10.74 -15.66 -1.80
C GLY A 572 12.10 -15.79 -1.08
N ILE A 573 13.14 -15.27 -1.71
CA ILE A 573 14.53 -15.42 -1.25
C ILE A 573 15.36 -14.13 -1.29
N ASP A 574 14.71 -12.97 -1.48
CA ASP A 574 15.40 -11.68 -1.67
C ASP A 574 16.27 -11.26 -0.48
N GLU A 575 15.93 -11.70 0.73
CA GLU A 575 16.69 -11.41 1.95
C GLU A 575 18.08 -12.07 1.95
N TYR A 576 18.29 -13.14 1.20
CA TYR A 576 19.63 -13.77 1.08
C TYR A 576 20.62 -12.93 0.27
N ASP A 577 20.15 -12.07 -0.65
CA ASP A 577 21.00 -11.08 -1.31
C ASP A 577 21.55 -10.08 -0.29
N VAL A 578 20.72 -9.70 0.70
CA VAL A 578 21.14 -8.85 1.82
C VAL A 578 22.19 -9.55 2.68
N CYS A 579 21.98 -10.84 2.99
CA CYS A 579 22.98 -11.65 3.71
C CYS A 579 24.33 -11.68 2.96
N THR A 580 24.30 -11.82 1.64
CA THR A 580 25.50 -11.82 0.80
C THR A 580 26.21 -10.47 0.84
N ALA A 581 25.45 -9.37 0.79
CA ALA A 581 26.00 -8.01 0.86
C ALA A 581 26.62 -7.68 2.23
N LEU A 582 26.02 -8.15 3.32
CA LEU A 582 26.59 -8.05 4.67
C LEU A 582 27.90 -8.83 4.79
N LYS A 583 27.91 -10.11 4.40
CA LYS A 583 29.10 -10.98 4.46
C LYS A 583 30.25 -10.48 3.59
N SER A 584 29.96 -9.86 2.46
CA SER A 584 30.97 -9.29 1.56
C SER A 584 31.46 -7.90 1.98
N GLY A 585 30.92 -7.30 3.04
CA GLY A 585 31.26 -5.96 3.49
C GLY A 585 30.74 -4.82 2.60
N ARG A 586 29.82 -5.10 1.67
CA ARG A 586 29.15 -4.06 0.87
C ARG A 586 28.13 -3.28 1.69
N LEU A 587 27.53 -3.90 2.69
CA LEU A 587 26.70 -3.26 3.72
C LEU A 587 27.50 -3.27 5.03
N THR A 588 27.83 -2.09 5.53
CA THR A 588 28.64 -1.90 6.75
C THR A 588 27.91 -1.08 7.81
N LYS A 589 26.88 -0.31 7.45
CA LYS A 589 26.03 0.37 8.40
C LYS A 589 25.20 -0.62 9.21
N PRO A 590 24.93 -0.36 10.48
CA PRO A 590 24.07 -1.23 11.29
C PRO A 590 22.72 -1.48 10.62
N LEU A 591 22.31 -2.75 10.55
CA LEU A 591 21.05 -3.20 9.99
C LEU A 591 20.25 -3.95 11.06
N VAL A 592 19.07 -3.43 11.44
CA VAL A 592 18.06 -4.18 12.21
C VAL A 592 17.14 -4.85 11.23
N ALA A 593 17.00 -6.18 11.28
CA ALA A 593 16.24 -6.93 10.29
C ALA A 593 15.31 -7.95 10.92
N TRP A 594 14.10 -8.06 10.41
CA TRP A 594 13.12 -9.08 10.80
C TRP A 594 12.27 -9.50 9.61
N CYS A 595 12.05 -10.82 9.47
CA CYS A 595 11.08 -11.38 8.52
C CYS A 595 9.86 -11.88 9.28
N ILE A 596 8.68 -11.37 8.93
CA ILE A 596 7.39 -11.78 9.49
C ILE A 596 6.90 -13.07 8.83
N GLY A 597 6.00 -13.80 9.49
CA GLY A 597 5.44 -15.06 9.02
C GLY A 597 6.15 -16.29 9.62
N THR A 598 6.75 -16.15 10.81
CA THR A 598 7.34 -17.25 11.56
C THR A 598 6.31 -18.32 11.96
N CYS A 599 5.05 -17.90 12.15
CA CYS A 599 3.93 -18.79 12.42
C CYS A 599 3.64 -19.79 11.29
N ALA A 600 4.11 -19.56 10.07
CA ALA A 600 3.92 -20.48 8.94
C ALA A 600 4.44 -21.90 9.24
N SER A 601 5.48 -22.02 10.04
CA SER A 601 6.07 -23.31 10.43
C SER A 601 5.19 -24.16 11.34
N ILE A 602 4.15 -23.60 11.95
CA ILE A 602 3.25 -24.29 12.90
C ILE A 602 2.12 -25.01 12.16
N PHE A 603 1.80 -24.55 10.94
CA PHE A 603 0.69 -25.11 10.19
C PHE A 603 1.12 -26.34 9.39
N PRO A 604 0.31 -27.43 9.38
CA PRO A 604 0.63 -28.66 8.66
C PRO A 604 0.40 -28.59 7.15
N PHE A 605 -0.02 -27.43 6.63
CA PHE A 605 -0.30 -27.16 5.21
C PHE A 605 0.25 -25.81 4.80
N GLU A 606 0.44 -25.61 3.49
CA GLU A 606 0.82 -24.30 2.96
C GLU A 606 -0.28 -23.26 3.23
N VAL A 607 0.09 -22.16 3.87
CA VAL A 607 -0.79 -21.02 4.09
C VAL A 607 -0.35 -19.90 3.16
N GLN A 608 -1.27 -19.44 2.33
CA GLN A 608 -1.11 -18.20 1.58
C GLN A 608 -1.57 -17.04 2.49
N PHE A 609 -0.62 -16.26 2.96
CA PHE A 609 -0.92 -15.03 3.68
C PHE A 609 -1.37 -13.93 2.72
N GLY A 610 -1.77 -12.77 3.24
CA GLY A 610 -2.41 -11.70 2.47
C GLY A 610 -1.70 -11.27 1.19
N HIS A 611 -0.39 -11.14 1.22
CA HIS A 611 0.40 -10.75 0.04
C HIS A 611 0.60 -11.91 -0.93
N ALA A 612 0.60 -11.64 -2.24
CA ALA A 612 0.83 -12.66 -3.27
C ALA A 612 2.19 -13.37 -3.15
N GLY A 613 3.21 -12.65 -2.65
CA GLY A 613 4.54 -13.18 -2.35
C GLY A 613 4.67 -13.95 -1.03
N ALA A 614 3.67 -13.87 -0.14
CA ALA A 614 3.76 -14.37 1.23
C ALA A 614 3.30 -15.83 1.34
N CYS A 615 4.03 -16.75 0.71
CA CYS A 615 3.82 -18.19 0.78
C CYS A 615 5.17 -18.91 0.63
N ALA A 616 5.58 -19.69 1.63
CA ALA A 616 6.77 -20.54 1.53
C ALA A 616 6.43 -21.80 0.76
N ARG A 617 7.01 -21.96 -0.42
CA ARG A 617 6.83 -23.11 -1.32
C ARG A 617 8.08 -23.97 -1.45
N GLY A 618 9.21 -23.47 -0.95
CA GLY A 618 10.53 -24.12 -1.08
C GLY A 618 11.37 -24.04 0.18
N GLN A 619 12.47 -24.81 0.20
CA GLN A 619 13.45 -24.72 1.28
C GLN A 619 14.06 -23.30 1.34
N GLY A 620 14.16 -22.75 2.55
CA GLY A 620 14.74 -21.44 2.80
C GLY A 620 13.81 -20.26 2.56
N GLU A 621 12.56 -20.46 2.10
CA GLU A 621 11.56 -19.41 1.97
C GLU A 621 10.84 -19.08 3.29
N GLY A 622 11.08 -19.88 4.33
CA GLY A 622 10.54 -19.68 5.67
C GLY A 622 11.10 -18.43 6.34
N ALA A 623 10.26 -17.68 7.06
CA ALA A 623 10.68 -16.48 7.78
C ALA A 623 11.72 -16.80 8.88
N ALA A 624 11.56 -17.92 9.57
CA ALA A 624 12.52 -18.37 10.60
C ALA A 624 13.91 -18.63 10.01
N ASP A 625 14.00 -19.32 8.85
CA ASP A 625 15.27 -19.60 8.17
C ASP A 625 15.96 -18.29 7.74
N LYS A 626 15.20 -17.35 7.22
CA LYS A 626 15.69 -16.04 6.81
C LYS A 626 16.22 -15.23 8.00
N ASN A 627 15.51 -15.24 9.14
CA ASN A 627 15.93 -14.56 10.37
C ASN A 627 17.26 -15.15 10.89
N VAL A 628 17.41 -16.47 10.87
CA VAL A 628 18.67 -17.14 11.22
C VAL A 628 19.80 -16.75 10.25
N ALA A 629 19.52 -16.72 8.94
CA ALA A 629 20.51 -16.36 7.94
C ALA A 629 20.97 -14.89 8.05
N LEU A 630 20.04 -13.96 8.32
CA LEU A 630 20.32 -12.53 8.53
C LEU A 630 21.19 -12.34 9.77
N ALA A 631 20.87 -13.01 10.89
CA ALA A 631 21.68 -12.97 12.10
C ALA A 631 23.10 -13.52 11.85
N ALA A 632 23.22 -14.65 11.17
CA ALA A 632 24.51 -15.24 10.80
C ALA A 632 25.32 -14.37 9.80
N ALA A 633 24.66 -13.45 9.09
CA ALA A 633 25.29 -12.50 8.20
C ALA A 633 25.75 -11.20 8.90
N GLY A 634 25.37 -10.99 10.17
CA GLY A 634 25.77 -9.82 10.97
C GLY A 634 24.69 -8.74 11.10
N ALA A 635 23.45 -9.01 10.70
CA ALA A 635 22.32 -8.14 11.02
C ALA A 635 21.92 -8.27 12.50
N VAL A 636 21.41 -7.21 13.09
CA VAL A 636 20.77 -7.23 14.42
C VAL A 636 19.35 -7.74 14.24
N VAL A 637 19.14 -9.01 14.64
CA VAL A 637 17.85 -9.67 14.49
C VAL A 637 17.16 -9.73 15.86
N PRO A 638 15.95 -9.16 16.01
CA PRO A 638 15.14 -9.29 17.21
C PRO A 638 14.78 -10.74 17.55
N LYS A 639 14.34 -11.03 18.78
CA LYS A 639 13.84 -12.35 19.15
C LYS A 639 12.47 -12.64 18.54
N ASN A 640 11.66 -11.60 18.43
CA ASN A 640 10.34 -11.57 17.82
C ASN A 640 10.04 -10.14 17.39
N PHE A 641 8.86 -9.90 16.80
CA PHE A 641 8.48 -8.57 16.35
C PHE A 641 8.37 -7.55 17.50
N ASP A 642 7.96 -7.99 18.69
CA ASP A 642 7.81 -7.12 19.87
C ASP A 642 9.16 -6.58 20.40
N ASP A 643 10.26 -7.30 20.16
CA ASP A 643 11.63 -6.89 20.53
C ASP A 643 12.23 -5.86 19.55
N MET A 644 11.62 -5.67 18.37
CA MET A 644 12.16 -4.80 17.31
C MET A 644 12.36 -3.34 17.75
N PRO A 645 11.42 -2.70 18.48
CA PRO A 645 11.63 -1.34 18.99
C PRO A 645 12.86 -1.22 19.91
N ALA A 646 13.08 -2.21 20.79
CA ALA A 646 14.23 -2.25 21.67
C ALA A 646 15.55 -2.35 20.89
N LYS A 647 15.59 -3.21 19.86
CA LYS A 647 16.79 -3.34 19.01
C LYS A 647 17.10 -2.10 18.20
N ILE A 648 16.07 -1.38 17.72
CA ILE A 648 16.27 -0.08 17.06
C ILE A 648 16.88 0.92 18.05
N ARG A 649 16.38 0.98 19.28
CA ARG A 649 16.89 1.85 20.34
C ARG A 649 18.34 1.51 20.69
N ASP A 650 18.64 0.23 20.98
CA ASP A 650 19.98 -0.23 21.34
C ASP A 650 21.02 0.19 20.30
N VAL A 651 20.72 -0.02 19.02
CA VAL A 651 21.61 0.37 17.91
C VAL A 651 21.78 1.88 17.83
N TYR A 652 20.67 2.63 17.95
CA TYR A 652 20.72 4.09 17.89
C TYR A 652 21.49 4.71 19.07
N GLU A 653 21.31 4.21 20.30
CA GLU A 653 22.06 4.62 21.48
C GLU A 653 23.56 4.32 21.32
N GLY A 654 23.91 3.19 20.71
CA GLY A 654 25.29 2.86 20.34
C GLY A 654 25.92 3.87 19.37
N LEU A 655 25.14 4.36 18.39
CA LEU A 655 25.57 5.40 17.45
C LEU A 655 25.74 6.77 18.13
N LEU A 656 24.88 7.11 19.10
CA LEU A 656 25.02 8.30 19.91
C LEU A 656 26.28 8.22 20.78
N ALA A 657 26.49 7.10 21.48
CA ALA A 657 27.64 6.89 22.37
C ALA A 657 28.97 6.91 21.61
N SER A 658 29.01 6.44 20.37
CA SER A 658 30.19 6.49 19.49
C SER A 658 30.41 7.84 18.79
N GLY A 659 29.49 8.81 18.96
CA GLY A 659 29.56 10.12 18.31
C GLY A 659 29.29 10.11 16.80
N GLN A 660 28.78 9.02 16.26
CA GLN A 660 28.40 8.92 14.83
C GLN A 660 27.10 9.67 14.54
N VAL A 661 26.27 9.86 15.55
CA VAL A 661 25.05 10.67 15.53
C VAL A 661 25.14 11.69 16.66
N ALA A 662 24.77 12.94 16.37
CA ALA A 662 24.62 13.96 17.40
C ALA A 662 23.18 13.96 17.92
N PRO A 663 22.97 14.22 19.23
CA PRO A 663 21.63 14.39 19.76
C PRO A 663 20.87 15.48 19.01
N LEU A 664 19.67 15.16 18.52
CA LEU A 664 18.83 16.11 17.81
C LEU A 664 17.90 16.82 18.80
N LEU A 665 17.98 18.17 18.82
CA LEU A 665 16.93 18.95 19.46
C LEU A 665 15.68 18.93 18.54
N GLU A 666 14.58 18.40 19.03
CA GLU A 666 13.34 18.29 18.24
C GLU A 666 12.84 19.70 17.88
N PRO A 667 12.70 20.02 16.59
CA PRO A 667 12.10 21.28 16.17
C PRO A 667 10.60 21.31 16.52
N PRO A 668 10.02 22.50 16.67
CA PRO A 668 8.57 22.60 16.88
C PRO A 668 7.81 21.99 15.70
N VAL A 669 6.67 21.38 16.01
CA VAL A 669 5.78 20.82 14.98
C VAL A 669 5.38 21.92 14.01
N PRO A 670 5.51 21.72 12.70
CA PRO A 670 5.09 22.70 11.70
C PRO A 670 3.59 23.00 11.80
N LYS A 671 3.18 24.15 11.28
CA LYS A 671 1.75 24.47 11.18
C LYS A 671 1.03 23.39 10.38
N VAL A 672 0.05 22.75 11.02
CA VAL A 672 -0.76 21.69 10.39
C VAL A 672 -1.68 22.34 9.35
N PRO A 673 -1.73 21.81 8.11
CA PRO A 673 -2.67 22.30 7.10
C PRO A 673 -4.12 22.05 7.52
N MET A 674 -5.04 22.80 6.92
CA MET A 674 -6.47 22.60 7.15
C MET A 674 -6.88 21.20 6.64
N ASP A 675 -7.64 20.45 7.45
CA ASP A 675 -8.22 19.18 6.99
C ASP A 675 -9.23 19.44 5.86
N PHE A 676 -8.88 18.96 4.66
CA PHE A 676 -9.69 19.17 3.45
C PHE A 676 -11.09 18.57 3.56
N THR A 677 -11.23 17.41 4.19
CA THR A 677 -12.53 16.74 4.36
C THR A 677 -13.40 17.52 5.31
N TRP A 678 -12.83 18.03 6.40
CA TRP A 678 -13.51 18.87 7.37
C TRP A 678 -13.90 20.22 6.76
N ALA A 679 -12.97 20.89 6.08
CA ALA A 679 -13.24 22.12 5.35
C ALA A 679 -14.38 21.97 4.33
N LYS A 680 -14.43 20.83 3.64
CA LYS A 680 -15.50 20.49 2.70
C LYS A 680 -16.85 20.31 3.40
N ARG A 681 -16.88 19.66 4.56
CA ARG A 681 -18.10 19.49 5.38
C ARG A 681 -18.61 20.82 5.92
N LEU A 682 -17.73 21.72 6.31
CA LEU A 682 -18.06 23.07 6.76
C LEU A 682 -18.47 24.02 5.63
N GLY A 683 -18.43 23.59 4.37
CA GLY A 683 -18.72 24.44 3.22
C GLY A 683 -17.65 25.48 2.91
N LEU A 684 -16.46 25.38 3.51
CA LEU A 684 -15.33 26.29 3.26
C LEU A 684 -14.69 26.03 1.91
N VAL A 685 -14.81 24.78 1.40
CA VAL A 685 -14.39 24.43 0.06
C VAL A 685 -15.52 24.71 -0.91
N ARG A 686 -15.33 25.66 -1.80
CA ARG A 686 -16.29 25.91 -2.87
C ARG A 686 -16.49 24.63 -3.68
N LYS A 687 -17.73 24.24 -3.90
CA LYS A 687 -18.03 23.10 -4.80
C LYS A 687 -17.37 23.38 -6.15
N PRO A 688 -16.68 22.39 -6.76
CA PRO A 688 -16.20 22.57 -8.12
C PRO A 688 -17.37 22.97 -9.01
N ALA A 689 -17.18 24.00 -9.83
CA ALA A 689 -18.17 24.29 -10.88
C ALA A 689 -18.28 23.04 -11.78
N ASN A 690 -19.50 22.61 -12.11
CA ASN A 690 -19.73 21.46 -12.97
C ASN A 690 -19.40 21.74 -14.45
N PHE A 691 -18.75 22.87 -14.72
CA PHE A 691 -18.28 23.20 -16.06
C PHE A 691 -16.89 23.84 -15.95
N VAL A 692 -16.08 23.60 -16.97
CA VAL A 692 -14.78 24.23 -17.16
C VAL A 692 -14.97 25.41 -18.11
N SER A 693 -14.59 26.61 -17.69
CA SER A 693 -14.51 27.75 -18.58
C SER A 693 -13.20 27.74 -19.34
N SER A 694 -13.23 27.74 -20.67
CA SER A 694 -12.08 27.97 -21.51
C SER A 694 -11.88 29.46 -21.87
N ILE A 695 -12.74 30.31 -21.33
CA ILE A 695 -12.88 31.72 -21.73
C ILE A 695 -12.18 32.64 -20.72
N SER A 696 -12.30 32.34 -19.44
CA SER A 696 -11.70 33.11 -18.34
C SER A 696 -10.74 32.27 -17.52
N ASP A 697 -9.66 32.89 -17.08
CA ASP A 697 -8.64 32.29 -16.24
C ASP A 697 -8.43 33.16 -14.99
N ASP A 698 -8.70 32.59 -13.82
CA ASP A 698 -8.61 33.25 -12.50
C ASP A 698 -7.46 32.69 -11.64
N ARG A 699 -6.52 31.95 -12.23
CA ARG A 699 -5.43 31.26 -11.51
C ARG A 699 -4.23 32.15 -11.15
N GLY A 700 -4.17 33.35 -11.73
CA GLY A 700 -3.07 34.29 -11.48
C GLY A 700 -3.52 35.43 -10.57
N ASP A 701 -2.64 36.41 -10.43
CA ASP A 701 -2.90 37.65 -9.68
C ASP A 701 -3.98 38.52 -10.36
N GLU A 702 -4.29 38.22 -11.62
CA GLU A 702 -5.22 38.99 -12.43
C GLU A 702 -6.06 38.06 -13.35
N LEU A 703 -7.35 38.40 -13.50
CA LEU A 703 -8.25 37.72 -14.42
C LEU A 703 -7.80 37.91 -15.88
N ARG A 704 -8.00 36.87 -16.70
CA ARG A 704 -7.68 36.89 -18.15
C ARG A 704 -8.86 36.45 -18.99
N TYR A 705 -9.07 37.16 -20.11
CA TYR A 705 -10.04 36.78 -21.14
C TYR A 705 -9.28 36.20 -22.35
N ALA A 706 -9.42 34.90 -22.61
CA ALA A 706 -8.69 34.22 -23.70
C ALA A 706 -7.17 34.50 -23.68
N GLY A 707 -6.58 34.58 -22.50
CA GLY A 707 -5.15 34.83 -22.27
C GLY A 707 -4.76 36.31 -22.14
N MET A 708 -5.65 37.26 -22.40
CA MET A 708 -5.41 38.70 -22.26
C MET A 708 -5.76 39.16 -20.84
N PRO A 709 -4.82 39.77 -20.08
CA PRO A 709 -5.09 40.33 -18.77
C PRO A 709 -6.19 41.39 -18.81
N ILE A 710 -7.02 41.49 -17.75
CA ILE A 710 -8.12 42.47 -17.72
C ILE A 710 -7.58 43.90 -17.72
N SER A 711 -6.46 44.18 -17.11
CA SER A 711 -5.76 45.46 -17.16
C SER A 711 -5.43 45.86 -18.59
N GLU A 712 -4.91 44.93 -19.39
CA GLU A 712 -4.56 45.13 -20.80
C GLU A 712 -5.83 45.37 -21.66
N VAL A 713 -6.97 44.77 -21.29
CA VAL A 713 -8.26 45.01 -21.95
C VAL A 713 -8.66 46.47 -21.83
N PHE A 714 -8.42 47.08 -20.65
CA PHE A 714 -8.71 48.50 -20.44
C PHE A 714 -7.65 49.42 -21.09
N GLU A 715 -6.38 49.11 -20.92
CA GLU A 715 -5.28 49.90 -21.49
C GLU A 715 -5.30 49.95 -23.03
N ALA A 716 -5.66 48.85 -23.67
CA ALA A 716 -5.77 48.75 -25.12
C ALA A 716 -7.11 49.21 -25.67
N ASP A 717 -7.98 49.80 -24.85
CA ASP A 717 -9.35 50.29 -25.19
C ASP A 717 -10.10 49.26 -26.07
N VAL A 718 -10.16 48.03 -25.59
CA VAL A 718 -10.68 46.89 -26.39
C VAL A 718 -12.18 47.03 -26.65
N GLY A 719 -12.91 47.73 -25.78
CA GLY A 719 -14.36 47.94 -25.87
C GLY A 719 -15.18 46.67 -25.63
N VAL A 720 -16.51 46.83 -25.53
CA VAL A 720 -17.41 45.69 -25.27
C VAL A 720 -17.39 44.68 -26.42
N GLY A 721 -17.40 45.12 -27.65
CA GLY A 721 -17.33 44.24 -28.80
C GLY A 721 -16.00 43.48 -28.91
N GLY A 722 -14.92 44.13 -28.44
CA GLY A 722 -13.62 43.46 -28.35
C GLY A 722 -13.57 42.42 -27.25
N VAL A 723 -14.13 42.71 -26.08
CA VAL A 723 -14.24 41.70 -25.00
C VAL A 723 -15.07 40.50 -25.48
N LEU A 724 -16.20 40.73 -26.09
CA LEU A 724 -17.04 39.66 -26.66
C LEU A 724 -16.31 38.87 -27.74
N SER A 725 -15.42 39.51 -28.51
CA SER A 725 -14.64 38.83 -29.52
C SER A 725 -13.64 37.84 -28.85
N LEU A 726 -13.00 38.23 -27.75
CA LEU A 726 -12.14 37.34 -26.95
C LEU A 726 -12.93 36.17 -26.37
N LEU A 727 -14.11 36.44 -25.80
CA LEU A 727 -14.94 35.43 -25.14
C LEU A 727 -15.52 34.39 -26.12
N TRP A 728 -16.02 34.86 -27.30
CA TRP A 728 -16.72 33.98 -28.25
C TRP A 728 -15.80 33.30 -29.25
N PHE A 729 -14.73 34.00 -29.68
CA PHE A 729 -13.85 33.52 -30.73
C PHE A 729 -12.44 33.17 -30.26
N GLY A 730 -12.14 33.35 -28.95
CA GLY A 730 -10.82 33.08 -28.37
C GLY A 730 -9.69 33.96 -28.92
N ARG A 731 -10.04 35.06 -29.58
CA ARG A 731 -9.09 36.01 -30.20
C ARG A 731 -9.71 37.39 -30.36
N ARG A 732 -8.86 38.42 -30.39
CA ARG A 732 -9.28 39.78 -30.74
C ARG A 732 -9.61 39.86 -32.24
N LEU A 733 -10.82 40.26 -32.57
CA LEU A 733 -11.27 40.55 -33.92
C LEU A 733 -10.84 41.95 -34.37
N PRO A 734 -10.78 42.23 -35.67
CA PRO A 734 -10.54 43.57 -36.20
C PRO A 734 -11.60 44.57 -35.76
N THR A 735 -11.26 45.86 -35.64
CA THR A 735 -12.11 46.91 -35.11
C THR A 735 -13.49 47.02 -35.83
N TYR A 736 -13.55 46.79 -37.14
CA TYR A 736 -14.79 46.80 -37.88
C TYR A 736 -15.75 45.67 -37.41
N ALA A 737 -15.20 44.50 -37.08
CA ALA A 737 -15.98 43.36 -36.62
C ALA A 737 -16.45 43.56 -35.19
N THR A 738 -15.61 44.08 -34.28
CA THR A 738 -16.00 44.41 -32.91
C THR A 738 -17.08 45.50 -32.85
N LYS A 739 -16.97 46.55 -33.69
CA LYS A 739 -18.03 47.57 -33.86
C LYS A 739 -19.31 46.98 -34.41
N PHE A 740 -19.27 46.03 -35.31
CA PHE A 740 -20.45 45.33 -35.79
C PHE A 740 -21.14 44.53 -34.68
N ILE A 741 -20.38 43.84 -33.83
CA ILE A 741 -20.91 43.17 -32.65
C ILE A 741 -21.62 44.18 -31.70
N GLU A 742 -21.00 45.33 -31.45
CA GLU A 742 -21.58 46.38 -30.62
C GLU A 742 -22.88 46.93 -31.22
N MET A 743 -22.93 47.15 -32.55
CA MET A 743 -24.15 47.56 -33.21
C MET A 743 -25.27 46.54 -33.11
N ILE A 744 -24.97 45.25 -33.22
CA ILE A 744 -25.97 44.19 -33.00
C ILE A 744 -26.49 44.25 -31.56
N LEU A 745 -25.61 44.38 -30.57
CA LEU A 745 -26.03 44.50 -29.16
C LEU A 745 -26.91 45.72 -28.92
N MET A 746 -26.57 46.88 -29.49
CA MET A 746 -27.36 48.09 -29.38
C MET A 746 -28.75 47.95 -30.01
N VAL A 747 -28.86 47.31 -31.16
CA VAL A 747 -30.13 47.10 -31.86
C VAL A 747 -31.00 46.06 -31.15
N THR A 748 -30.37 45.08 -30.49
CA THR A 748 -31.09 44.02 -29.78
C THR A 748 -31.24 44.24 -28.28
N ALA A 749 -30.74 45.36 -27.74
CA ALA A 749 -30.73 45.67 -26.30
C ALA A 749 -32.13 45.75 -25.69
N ASP A 750 -33.10 46.25 -26.45
CA ASP A 750 -34.51 46.25 -26.04
C ASP A 750 -35.39 45.76 -27.21
N HIS A 751 -36.13 44.71 -26.97
CA HIS A 751 -37.08 44.13 -27.92
C HIS A 751 -38.55 44.46 -27.56
N GLY A 752 -38.76 45.20 -26.48
CA GLY A 752 -40.08 45.52 -25.96
C GLY A 752 -40.80 44.37 -25.26
N PRO A 753 -41.95 44.64 -24.66
CA PRO A 753 -42.66 43.68 -23.79
C PRO A 753 -43.35 42.54 -24.54
N ALA A 754 -43.50 42.64 -25.86
CA ALA A 754 -44.18 41.64 -26.70
C ALA A 754 -43.28 40.48 -27.16
N VAL A 755 -42.06 40.39 -26.66
CA VAL A 755 -41.11 39.35 -27.01
C VAL A 755 -41.55 37.97 -26.49
N SER A 756 -41.38 36.94 -27.28
CA SER A 756 -41.75 35.56 -26.94
C SER A 756 -41.08 35.05 -25.64
N GLY A 757 -39.85 35.45 -25.36
CA GLY A 757 -39.15 35.11 -24.14
C GLY A 757 -39.83 35.68 -22.87
N ALA A 758 -40.28 36.92 -22.87
CA ALA A 758 -41.01 37.51 -21.76
C ALA A 758 -42.34 36.78 -21.54
N HIS A 759 -43.05 36.46 -22.64
CA HIS A 759 -44.31 35.71 -22.56
C HIS A 759 -44.13 34.30 -21.99
N ASN A 760 -43.13 33.58 -22.45
CA ASN A 760 -42.80 32.23 -21.93
C ASN A 760 -42.39 32.27 -20.47
N THR A 761 -41.60 33.25 -20.06
CA THR A 761 -41.20 33.43 -18.65
C THR A 761 -42.40 33.70 -17.76
N ILE A 762 -43.35 34.54 -18.21
CA ILE A 762 -44.60 34.81 -17.46
C ILE A 762 -45.45 33.54 -17.33
N VAL A 763 -45.53 32.74 -18.40
CA VAL A 763 -46.29 31.48 -18.38
C VAL A 763 -45.65 30.48 -17.44
N ALA A 764 -44.36 30.28 -17.52
CA ALA A 764 -43.59 29.36 -16.64
C ALA A 764 -43.69 29.78 -15.16
N ALA A 765 -43.49 31.08 -14.87
CA ALA A 765 -43.62 31.60 -13.51
C ALA A 765 -45.04 31.44 -12.92
N ARG A 766 -46.08 31.54 -13.76
CA ARG A 766 -47.45 31.28 -13.34
C ARG A 766 -47.81 29.82 -13.17
N ALA A 767 -47.09 28.92 -13.88
CA ALA A 767 -47.22 27.48 -13.75
C ALA A 767 -46.50 26.94 -12.48
N GLY A 768 -45.67 27.78 -11.84
CA GLY A 768 -44.88 27.35 -10.64
C GLY A 768 -43.64 26.53 -10.96
N GLU A 769 -43.11 26.64 -12.18
CA GLU A 769 -41.87 26.01 -12.63
C GLU A 769 -40.67 26.97 -12.53
#